data_d27f02bc1cc5aab9e6ed5f6d362dc4fd
#
_entry.id   d27f02bc1cc5aab9e6ed5f6d362dc4fd
#
_cell.length_a   1.000
_cell.length_b   1.000
_cell.length_c   1.000
_cell.angle_alpha   90.00
_cell.angle_beta   90.00
_cell.angle_gamma   90.00
#
_symmetry.space_group_name_H-M   'P 1'
#
loop_
_entity.id
_entity.type
_entity.pdbx_description
1 polymer ?
#
loop_
_entity_poly.entity_id
_entity_poly.type
_entity_poly.pdbx_seq_one_letter_code
_entity_poly.pdbx_strand_id
1 'polypeptide(L)'
;MTDIPRTLIICVSLHPISNQQKIDMQKNLVIVESPAKAKTIEKFLGKDYKVMSSYGHIRDLKTKDFSIDLEHNYAPEYVIPSDKKKLVTELKNEAKKAEQVWLASDEDREGEAISWHLYEVLGLKPENTKRIVFHEITKNAILHAIETPRDINIDLVNAQQARRILDRIVGFELSPVLWKKVKPALSAGRVQSVAVRLIVEREREINEFVSEAAYRVIASFILPDGTTILKAELNRRLKDKEEVEAFLESCKDASFTIDDISKKPVRKTPAPPFTTSTLQQEAARKLGYSVSQTMMIAQRLYESGLITYMRTDSVNLSDLALGTAKEAILDTYGEKYYKFRQYHTKSKGAQEAHEAIRPTYISNDEISGTAQEKRLYELIRKRTIACQMADAELERTTISVGIGGKKEKFVATGEVITFDGFLQVYRESFDDENEKEQENGLLPPVTLNEVLSMKDIVATERFTQRPPRYTEASLVRRLEELGIGRPSTYAPTIQTIQNREYVVKGDKEGTERTYNIITLAQHTIKEVQKTEIVGADRNKLMPTDIGTVVNDFLMEYFPGVMDYNFTASVEKEFDAVAEGEMVWTDAIDKFYKLFHPIVEEAASVRTEHKVGERELGIDPKSGKPVFVKIGRYGPVVQIGQAHPEDKEAPKPQFATLMKGQSIETITLEEALKLFDLPRTIGEYEGKVMVAAVGRFGPFIRHDGKFVSIPKGLNPLSITAEEAIELIEAKKQKDEQRFIKKFDEDPEMEILNGRFGPYISYKKKNYRIPKTIEKPENL
;
A
#
# COMPACT_ATOMS: atom_id res chain seq x y z
N MET A 1 -76.20 -8.62 -84.60
CA MET A 1 -76.42 -7.22 -84.78
C MET A 1 -76.34 -6.60 -83.41
N THR A 2 -75.48 -5.66 -83.22
CA THR A 2 -75.20 -4.82 -82.12
C THR A 2 -73.93 -5.19 -81.33
N ASP A 3 -72.94 -4.39 -81.55
CA ASP A 3 -71.61 -4.36 -80.91
C ASP A 3 -71.67 -3.91 -79.44
N ILE A 4 -70.86 -4.57 -78.65
CA ILE A 4 -70.55 -4.15 -77.26
C ILE A 4 -69.06 -3.81 -77.22
N PRO A 5 -68.63 -2.60 -76.78
CA PRO A 5 -67.23 -2.24 -76.74
C PRO A 5 -66.49 -2.93 -75.58
N ARG A 6 -65.32 -3.41 -75.84
CA ARG A 6 -64.33 -3.94 -74.87
C ARG A 6 -63.78 -2.83 -74.02
N THR A 7 -64.07 -2.86 -72.69
CA THR A 7 -63.44 -1.99 -71.65
C THR A 7 -62.08 -2.60 -71.23
N LEU A 8 -61.05 -1.83 -71.44
CA LEU A 8 -59.66 -2.17 -71.03
C LEU A 8 -59.52 -2.06 -69.53
N ILE A 9 -59.35 -3.15 -68.81
CA ILE A 9 -59.02 -3.17 -67.40
C ILE A 9 -57.48 -3.07 -67.24
N ILE A 10 -57.02 -1.92 -66.76
CA ILE A 10 -55.62 -1.72 -66.36
C ILE A 10 -55.49 -2.27 -64.93
N CYS A 11 -54.89 -3.46 -64.79
CA CYS A 11 -54.47 -3.98 -63.49
C CYS A 11 -53.24 -3.20 -63.01
N VAL A 12 -53.42 -2.24 -62.09
CA VAL A 12 -52.32 -1.66 -61.33
C VAL A 12 -51.94 -2.65 -60.22
N SER A 13 -50.83 -3.30 -60.38
CA SER A 13 -50.23 -4.14 -59.38
C SER A 13 -49.65 -3.26 -58.28
N LEU A 14 -50.37 -3.12 -57.18
CA LEU A 14 -49.85 -2.56 -55.89
C LEU A 14 -48.91 -3.58 -55.27
N HIS A 15 -47.59 -3.34 -55.41
CA HIS A 15 -46.59 -3.98 -54.58
C HIS A 15 -46.70 -3.37 -53.16
N PRO A 16 -46.89 -4.16 -52.11
CA PRO A 16 -46.75 -3.64 -50.76
C PRO A 16 -45.28 -3.39 -50.49
N ILE A 17 -44.88 -2.13 -50.39
CA ILE A 17 -43.60 -1.72 -49.80
C ILE A 17 -43.74 -1.97 -48.29
N SER A 18 -43.41 -3.19 -47.87
CA SER A 18 -43.15 -3.46 -46.46
C SER A 18 -41.68 -3.73 -46.27
N ASN A 19 -40.87 -2.67 -46.35
CA ASN A 19 -39.56 -2.66 -45.69
C ASN A 19 -39.80 -2.31 -44.17
N GLN A 20 -40.52 -3.15 -43.48
CA GLN A 20 -40.27 -3.31 -42.06
C GLN A 20 -38.95 -4.05 -41.95
N GLN A 21 -37.85 -3.30 -41.78
CA GLN A 21 -36.69 -3.82 -41.06
C GLN A 21 -37.24 -4.45 -39.78
N LYS A 22 -37.27 -5.76 -39.70
CA LYS A 22 -37.36 -6.46 -38.43
C LYS A 22 -36.16 -5.97 -37.63
N ILE A 23 -36.41 -5.03 -36.75
CA ILE A 23 -35.53 -4.74 -35.64
C ILE A 23 -35.47 -6.09 -34.92
N ASP A 24 -34.35 -6.77 -35.00
CA ASP A 24 -34.08 -7.94 -34.17
C ASP A 24 -34.16 -7.46 -32.71
N MET A 25 -35.35 -7.61 -32.14
CA MET A 25 -35.60 -7.16 -30.75
C MET A 25 -34.85 -8.11 -29.83
N GLN A 26 -33.79 -7.62 -29.27
CA GLN A 26 -33.00 -8.34 -28.27
C GLN A 26 -33.79 -8.38 -26.97
N LYS A 27 -34.03 -9.55 -26.39
CA LYS A 27 -34.86 -9.67 -25.20
C LYS A 27 -34.23 -8.96 -23.99
N ASN A 28 -32.95 -9.24 -23.72
CA ASN A 28 -32.29 -8.78 -22.52
C ASN A 28 -30.93 -8.13 -22.81
N LEU A 29 -30.68 -6.95 -22.24
CA LEU A 29 -29.37 -6.31 -22.19
C LEU A 29 -28.87 -6.30 -20.75
N VAL A 30 -27.72 -6.93 -20.48
CA VAL A 30 -27.04 -6.89 -19.19
C VAL A 30 -25.86 -5.91 -19.29
N ILE A 31 -25.78 -4.94 -18.38
CA ILE A 31 -24.67 -3.98 -18.34
C ILE A 31 -23.87 -4.19 -17.05
N VAL A 32 -22.58 -4.47 -17.21
CA VAL A 32 -21.59 -4.65 -16.14
C VAL A 32 -20.50 -3.58 -16.25
N GLU A 33 -19.65 -3.45 -15.22
CA GLU A 33 -18.61 -2.43 -15.23
C GLU A 33 -17.32 -2.82 -15.96
N SER A 34 -17.03 -4.12 -16.18
CA SER A 34 -15.80 -4.54 -16.84
C SER A 34 -16.02 -5.51 -18.00
N PRO A 35 -15.16 -5.48 -19.07
CA PRO A 35 -15.25 -6.39 -20.20
C PRO A 35 -14.99 -7.85 -19.81
N ALA A 36 -14.11 -8.09 -18.81
CA ALA A 36 -13.79 -9.43 -18.35
C ALA A 36 -15.01 -10.07 -17.68
N LYS A 37 -15.69 -9.30 -16.80
CA LYS A 37 -16.95 -9.68 -16.16
C LYS A 37 -18.04 -9.96 -17.21
N ALA A 38 -18.17 -9.08 -18.22
CA ALA A 38 -19.12 -9.28 -19.30
C ALA A 38 -18.92 -10.63 -20.00
N LYS A 39 -17.68 -10.94 -20.39
CA LYS A 39 -17.33 -12.21 -21.05
C LYS A 39 -17.61 -13.45 -20.20
N THR A 40 -17.45 -13.34 -18.88
CA THR A 40 -17.71 -14.46 -17.96
C THR A 40 -19.20 -14.69 -17.78
N ILE A 41 -19.99 -13.62 -17.57
CA ILE A 41 -21.44 -13.69 -17.35
C ILE A 41 -22.19 -14.13 -18.61
N GLU A 42 -21.79 -13.63 -19.79
CA GLU A 42 -22.43 -13.99 -21.07
C GLU A 42 -22.44 -15.50 -21.32
N LYS A 43 -21.40 -16.22 -20.88
CA LYS A 43 -21.34 -17.69 -21.00
C LYS A 43 -22.42 -18.42 -20.16
N PHE A 44 -22.92 -17.79 -19.11
CA PHE A 44 -23.89 -18.39 -18.20
C PHE A 44 -25.33 -18.11 -18.60
N LEU A 45 -25.59 -16.96 -19.25
CA LEU A 45 -26.96 -16.47 -19.50
C LEU A 45 -27.59 -16.98 -20.82
N GLY A 46 -26.80 -17.41 -21.79
CA GLY A 46 -27.32 -17.93 -23.05
C GLY A 46 -27.71 -16.84 -24.07
N LYS A 47 -28.34 -17.26 -25.20
CA LYS A 47 -28.53 -16.41 -26.38
C LYS A 47 -29.55 -15.30 -26.26
N ASP A 48 -30.47 -15.37 -25.28
CA ASP A 48 -31.47 -14.33 -25.04
C ASP A 48 -30.94 -13.10 -24.34
N TYR A 49 -29.66 -13.14 -23.93
CA TYR A 49 -28.97 -12.07 -23.19
C TYR A 49 -27.77 -11.58 -23.96
N LYS A 50 -27.66 -10.27 -24.12
CA LYS A 50 -26.44 -9.59 -24.56
C LYS A 50 -25.80 -8.92 -23.35
N VAL A 51 -24.51 -9.18 -23.15
CA VAL A 51 -23.78 -8.58 -22.04
C VAL A 51 -22.78 -7.53 -22.55
N MET A 52 -22.87 -6.32 -22.00
CA MET A 52 -22.01 -5.19 -22.38
C MET A 52 -21.33 -4.61 -21.15
N SER A 53 -20.21 -3.94 -21.36
CA SER A 53 -19.48 -3.26 -20.31
C SER A 53 -19.60 -1.73 -20.41
N SER A 54 -19.76 -1.07 -19.25
CA SER A 54 -19.67 0.40 -19.13
C SER A 54 -18.23 0.89 -19.00
N TYR A 55 -17.26 -0.01 -18.79
CA TYR A 55 -15.87 0.33 -18.46
C TYR A 55 -15.78 1.28 -17.24
N GLY A 56 -16.51 0.95 -16.18
CA GLY A 56 -16.63 1.75 -14.95
C GLY A 56 -17.63 2.89 -15.08
N HIS A 57 -17.41 3.98 -14.37
CA HIS A 57 -18.28 5.17 -14.40
C HIS A 57 -18.35 5.79 -15.79
N ILE A 58 -19.57 6.17 -16.20
CA ILE A 58 -19.86 6.80 -17.49
C ILE A 58 -20.05 8.32 -17.37
N ARG A 59 -20.22 8.83 -16.17
CA ARG A 59 -20.24 10.28 -15.88
C ARG A 59 -19.55 10.56 -14.55
N ASP A 60 -19.00 11.76 -14.39
CA ASP A 60 -18.35 12.25 -13.17
C ASP A 60 -18.49 13.77 -13.08
N LEU A 61 -18.09 14.35 -11.95
CA LEU A 61 -17.95 15.80 -11.79
C LEU A 61 -16.89 16.34 -12.77
N LYS A 62 -17.05 17.56 -13.28
CA LYS A 62 -16.06 18.18 -14.17
C LYS A 62 -14.67 18.20 -13.54
N THR A 63 -13.64 17.88 -14.31
CA THR A 63 -12.28 17.68 -13.77
C THR A 63 -11.64 18.98 -13.24
N LYS A 64 -11.93 20.12 -13.89
CA LYS A 64 -11.29 21.40 -13.58
C LYS A 64 -12.22 22.42 -12.92
N ASP A 65 -13.41 22.02 -12.57
CA ASP A 65 -14.45 22.87 -12.01
C ASP A 65 -14.90 22.33 -10.65
N PHE A 66 -15.41 23.20 -9.79
CA PHE A 66 -15.94 22.80 -8.48
C PHE A 66 -17.11 21.84 -8.65
N SER A 67 -18.02 22.13 -9.59
CA SER A 67 -19.15 21.26 -10.02
C SER A 67 -20.11 20.87 -8.91
N ILE A 68 -20.26 21.71 -7.89
CA ILE A 68 -21.19 21.53 -6.78
C ILE A 68 -21.90 22.84 -6.55
N ASP A 69 -23.24 22.83 -6.56
CA ASP A 69 -24.07 23.98 -6.25
C ASP A 69 -24.29 24.09 -4.73
N LEU A 70 -23.58 24.99 -4.09
CA LEU A 70 -23.61 25.19 -2.63
C LEU A 70 -24.94 25.79 -2.14
N GLU A 71 -25.64 26.54 -3.00
CA GLU A 71 -26.90 27.22 -2.66
C GLU A 71 -28.13 26.31 -2.78
N HIS A 72 -28.02 25.26 -3.64
CA HIS A 72 -29.11 24.32 -3.90
C HIS A 72 -28.78 22.90 -3.40
N ASN A 73 -28.66 22.75 -2.08
CA ASN A 73 -28.48 21.47 -1.40
C ASN A 73 -27.26 20.65 -1.89
N TYR A 74 -26.15 21.33 -2.21
CA TYR A 74 -24.90 20.67 -2.67
C TYR A 74 -25.08 19.84 -3.93
N ALA A 75 -26.01 20.21 -4.81
CA ALA A 75 -26.33 19.47 -6.02
C ALA A 75 -25.10 19.30 -6.93
N PRO A 76 -24.73 18.07 -7.29
CA PRO A 76 -23.57 17.82 -8.14
C PRO A 76 -23.89 18.03 -9.61
N GLU A 77 -22.98 18.70 -10.33
CA GLU A 77 -23.06 18.84 -11.78
C GLU A 77 -22.25 17.73 -12.46
N TYR A 78 -22.93 16.67 -12.85
CA TYR A 78 -22.32 15.55 -13.54
C TYR A 78 -22.21 15.77 -15.04
N VAL A 79 -21.08 15.36 -15.64
CA VAL A 79 -20.83 15.40 -17.08
C VAL A 79 -20.34 14.03 -17.59
N ILE A 80 -20.62 13.73 -18.84
CA ILE A 80 -20.07 12.57 -19.53
C ILE A 80 -18.69 12.94 -20.06
N PRO A 81 -17.59 12.29 -19.60
CA PRO A 81 -16.24 12.50 -20.12
C PRO A 81 -16.17 12.29 -21.64
N SER A 82 -15.31 13.05 -22.32
CA SER A 82 -15.22 13.03 -23.78
C SER A 82 -14.90 11.64 -24.36
N ASP A 83 -14.06 10.89 -23.69
CA ASP A 83 -13.68 9.51 -24.02
C ASP A 83 -14.82 8.49 -23.85
N LYS A 84 -15.82 8.80 -23.01
CA LYS A 84 -17.00 7.95 -22.77
C LYS A 84 -18.17 8.20 -23.71
N LYS A 85 -18.21 9.32 -24.43
CA LYS A 85 -19.37 9.70 -25.27
C LYS A 85 -19.75 8.67 -26.31
N LYS A 86 -18.77 8.03 -26.98
CA LYS A 86 -19.00 7.00 -27.96
C LYS A 86 -19.63 5.75 -27.32
N LEU A 87 -19.09 5.29 -26.20
CA LEU A 87 -19.60 4.16 -25.44
C LEU A 87 -21.03 4.40 -24.94
N VAL A 88 -21.30 5.58 -24.38
CA VAL A 88 -22.65 5.95 -23.95
C VAL A 88 -23.65 5.92 -25.11
N THR A 89 -23.26 6.41 -26.28
CA THR A 89 -24.11 6.34 -27.50
C THR A 89 -24.40 4.89 -27.89
N GLU A 90 -23.40 4.02 -27.85
CA GLU A 90 -23.54 2.59 -28.14
C GLU A 90 -24.48 1.90 -27.14
N LEU A 91 -24.24 2.09 -25.83
CA LEU A 91 -25.08 1.54 -24.76
C LEU A 91 -26.55 2.03 -24.90
N LYS A 92 -26.75 3.32 -25.23
CA LYS A 92 -28.08 3.91 -25.41
C LYS A 92 -28.82 3.28 -26.59
N ASN A 93 -28.11 3.02 -27.69
CA ASN A 93 -28.69 2.37 -28.87
C ASN A 93 -29.08 0.91 -28.60
N GLU A 94 -28.26 0.18 -27.85
CA GLU A 94 -28.57 -1.20 -27.48
C GLU A 94 -29.69 -1.27 -26.42
N ALA A 95 -29.70 -0.36 -25.46
CA ALA A 95 -30.80 -0.29 -24.47
C ALA A 95 -32.17 -0.02 -25.13
N LYS A 96 -32.22 0.78 -26.19
CA LYS A 96 -33.47 1.00 -26.96
C LYS A 96 -33.99 -0.22 -27.71
N LYS A 97 -33.13 -1.20 -28.02
CA LYS A 97 -33.49 -2.43 -28.71
C LYS A 97 -33.91 -3.55 -27.75
N ALA A 98 -33.54 -3.41 -26.47
CA ALA A 98 -33.81 -4.41 -25.45
C ALA A 98 -35.22 -4.24 -24.86
N GLU A 99 -35.90 -5.35 -24.60
CA GLU A 99 -37.14 -5.38 -23.86
C GLU A 99 -36.90 -5.12 -22.38
N GLN A 100 -35.83 -5.70 -21.84
CA GLN A 100 -35.40 -5.57 -20.45
C GLN A 100 -33.92 -5.21 -20.35
N VAL A 101 -33.57 -4.25 -19.49
CA VAL A 101 -32.20 -3.87 -19.16
C VAL A 101 -31.88 -4.30 -17.74
N TRP A 102 -30.78 -5.01 -17.58
CA TRP A 102 -30.28 -5.52 -16.31
C TRP A 102 -29.00 -4.79 -15.93
N LEU A 103 -29.00 -4.08 -14.81
CA LEU A 103 -27.85 -3.39 -14.26
C LEU A 103 -27.13 -4.33 -13.29
N ALA A 104 -25.95 -4.79 -13.65
CA ALA A 104 -25.23 -5.88 -12.98
C ALA A 104 -23.82 -5.47 -12.53
N SER A 105 -23.66 -4.23 -12.08
CA SER A 105 -22.43 -3.75 -11.44
C SER A 105 -22.22 -4.38 -10.07
N ASP A 106 -21.01 -4.24 -9.50
CA ASP A 106 -20.63 -4.81 -8.20
C ASP A 106 -21.60 -4.38 -7.08
N GLU A 107 -21.61 -5.14 -6.00
CA GLU A 107 -22.51 -4.92 -4.85
C GLU A 107 -21.87 -4.00 -3.81
N ASP A 108 -21.18 -2.96 -4.23
CA ASP A 108 -20.69 -1.91 -3.35
C ASP A 108 -21.31 -0.54 -3.74
N ARG A 109 -21.01 0.49 -2.95
CA ARG A 109 -21.49 1.86 -3.20
C ARG A 109 -21.06 2.38 -4.58
N GLU A 110 -19.88 2.02 -5.06
CA GLU A 110 -19.37 2.43 -6.37
C GLU A 110 -20.18 1.75 -7.48
N GLY A 111 -20.44 0.44 -7.38
CA GLY A 111 -21.26 -0.30 -8.34
C GLY A 111 -22.70 0.20 -8.36
N GLU A 112 -23.28 0.53 -7.20
CA GLU A 112 -24.63 1.10 -7.12
C GLU A 112 -24.71 2.46 -7.80
N ALA A 113 -23.71 3.33 -7.58
CA ALA A 113 -23.59 4.62 -8.27
C ALA A 113 -23.40 4.46 -9.80
N ILE A 114 -22.63 3.46 -10.25
CA ILE A 114 -22.50 3.13 -11.68
C ILE A 114 -23.86 2.75 -12.27
N SER A 115 -24.61 1.89 -11.61
CA SER A 115 -25.96 1.49 -12.04
C SER A 115 -26.91 2.69 -12.11
N TRP A 116 -26.91 3.56 -11.11
CA TRP A 116 -27.72 4.78 -11.11
C TRP A 116 -27.31 5.74 -12.22
N HIS A 117 -26.02 5.95 -12.46
CA HIS A 117 -25.53 6.78 -13.55
C HIS A 117 -25.94 6.21 -14.92
N LEU A 118 -25.90 4.89 -15.10
CA LEU A 118 -26.40 4.24 -16.31
C LEU A 118 -27.91 4.45 -16.48
N TYR A 119 -28.70 4.26 -15.42
CA TYR A 119 -30.13 4.46 -15.43
C TYR A 119 -30.48 5.89 -15.92
N GLU A 120 -29.89 6.89 -15.33
CA GLU A 120 -30.10 8.31 -15.67
C GLU A 120 -29.64 8.64 -17.10
N VAL A 121 -28.39 8.31 -17.44
CA VAL A 121 -27.78 8.72 -18.72
C VAL A 121 -28.42 8.02 -19.91
N LEU A 122 -28.80 6.76 -19.79
CA LEU A 122 -29.45 6.01 -20.86
C LEU A 122 -30.94 6.34 -20.99
N GLY A 123 -31.52 7.01 -19.98
CA GLY A 123 -32.95 7.35 -19.91
C GLY A 123 -33.80 6.09 -19.78
N LEU A 124 -33.39 5.18 -18.91
CA LEU A 124 -34.09 3.93 -18.65
C LEU A 124 -35.38 4.19 -17.87
N LYS A 125 -36.30 3.25 -17.92
CA LYS A 125 -37.61 3.35 -17.23
C LYS A 125 -37.74 2.24 -16.19
N PRO A 126 -38.43 2.48 -15.07
CA PRO A 126 -38.60 1.47 -14.02
C PRO A 126 -39.20 0.16 -14.52
N GLU A 127 -40.11 0.25 -15.51
CA GLU A 127 -40.83 -0.92 -16.02
C GLU A 127 -39.93 -1.91 -16.73
N ASN A 128 -38.86 -1.42 -17.37
CA ASN A 128 -37.94 -2.24 -18.16
C ASN A 128 -36.53 -2.29 -17.62
N THR A 129 -36.32 -1.90 -16.35
CA THR A 129 -34.98 -1.90 -15.74
C THR A 129 -35.00 -2.73 -14.47
N LYS A 130 -33.99 -3.57 -14.31
CA LYS A 130 -33.76 -4.39 -13.12
C LYS A 130 -32.33 -4.26 -12.66
N ARG A 131 -32.15 -4.22 -11.34
CA ARG A 131 -30.85 -4.29 -10.69
C ARG A 131 -30.60 -5.69 -10.16
N ILE A 132 -29.49 -6.31 -10.50
CA ILE A 132 -29.06 -7.60 -9.95
C ILE A 132 -27.71 -7.46 -9.24
N VAL A 133 -27.57 -8.16 -8.14
CA VAL A 133 -26.35 -8.19 -7.31
C VAL A 133 -25.95 -9.62 -7.04
N PHE A 134 -24.65 -9.84 -6.90
CA PHE A 134 -24.08 -11.17 -6.63
C PHE A 134 -22.69 -11.02 -6.01
N HIS A 135 -22.38 -11.86 -5.02
CA HIS A 135 -21.08 -11.85 -4.32
C HIS A 135 -20.01 -12.65 -5.08
N GLU A 136 -20.41 -13.49 -6.03
CA GLU A 136 -19.53 -14.34 -6.83
C GLU A 136 -20.05 -14.48 -8.25
N ILE A 137 -19.13 -14.66 -9.20
CA ILE A 137 -19.47 -14.82 -10.61
C ILE A 137 -19.49 -16.31 -10.96
N THR A 138 -20.49 -17.01 -10.44
CA THR A 138 -20.77 -18.41 -10.76
C THR A 138 -22.10 -18.52 -11.51
N LYS A 139 -22.30 -19.61 -12.26
CA LYS A 139 -23.54 -19.82 -12.99
C LYS A 139 -24.77 -19.76 -12.08
N ASN A 140 -24.68 -20.42 -10.92
CA ASN A 140 -25.81 -20.49 -9.98
C ASN A 140 -26.11 -19.12 -9.36
N ALA A 141 -25.08 -18.37 -8.95
CA ALA A 141 -25.27 -17.03 -8.38
C ALA A 141 -25.87 -16.05 -9.41
N ILE A 142 -25.41 -16.10 -10.66
CA ILE A 142 -25.94 -15.24 -11.72
C ILE A 142 -27.38 -15.58 -12.06
N LEU A 143 -27.73 -16.88 -12.21
CA LEU A 143 -29.12 -17.27 -12.47
C LEU A 143 -30.03 -16.91 -11.32
N HIS A 144 -29.62 -17.13 -10.08
CA HIS A 144 -30.38 -16.72 -8.90
C HIS A 144 -30.58 -15.20 -8.85
N ALA A 145 -29.56 -14.41 -9.15
CA ALA A 145 -29.69 -12.95 -9.22
C ALA A 145 -30.70 -12.48 -10.30
N ILE A 146 -30.79 -13.17 -11.43
CA ILE A 146 -31.81 -12.89 -12.46
C ILE A 146 -33.22 -13.22 -11.94
N GLU A 147 -33.37 -14.29 -11.13
CA GLU A 147 -34.64 -14.69 -10.53
C GLU A 147 -35.07 -13.77 -9.39
N THR A 148 -34.12 -13.10 -8.71
CA THR A 148 -34.36 -12.26 -7.53
C THR A 148 -33.83 -10.82 -7.74
N PRO A 149 -34.32 -10.11 -8.78
CA PRO A 149 -33.89 -8.74 -9.02
C PRO A 149 -34.43 -7.78 -7.96
N ARG A 150 -33.76 -6.67 -7.76
CA ARG A 150 -34.19 -5.56 -6.93
C ARG A 150 -34.17 -4.23 -7.68
N ASP A 151 -34.57 -3.17 -7.05
CA ASP A 151 -34.40 -1.82 -7.53
C ASP A 151 -33.03 -1.27 -7.14
N ILE A 152 -32.62 -0.14 -7.74
CA ILE A 152 -31.41 0.58 -7.35
C ILE A 152 -31.59 1.08 -5.92
N ASN A 153 -30.63 0.80 -5.05
CA ASN A 153 -30.61 1.32 -3.69
C ASN A 153 -30.09 2.75 -3.67
N ILE A 154 -31.01 3.71 -3.54
CA ILE A 154 -30.70 5.15 -3.57
C ILE A 154 -29.87 5.59 -2.36
N ASP A 155 -29.98 4.93 -1.22
CA ASP A 155 -29.20 5.27 -0.02
C ASP A 155 -27.70 4.93 -0.23
N LEU A 156 -27.40 3.79 -0.88
CA LEU A 156 -26.03 3.47 -1.30
C LEU A 156 -25.50 4.46 -2.33
N VAL A 157 -26.33 4.90 -3.30
CA VAL A 157 -25.97 5.95 -4.26
C VAL A 157 -25.66 7.25 -3.54
N ASN A 158 -26.52 7.65 -2.60
CA ASN A 158 -26.36 8.86 -1.81
C ASN A 158 -25.08 8.83 -0.95
N ALA A 159 -24.75 7.69 -0.37
CA ALA A 159 -23.52 7.52 0.40
C ALA A 159 -22.25 7.68 -0.48
N GLN A 160 -22.25 7.12 -1.69
CA GLN A 160 -21.17 7.32 -2.66
C GLN A 160 -21.10 8.78 -3.11
N GLN A 161 -22.26 9.39 -3.42
CA GLN A 161 -22.35 10.80 -3.83
C GLN A 161 -21.85 11.73 -2.72
N ALA A 162 -22.26 11.52 -1.47
CA ALA A 162 -21.80 12.29 -0.33
C ALA A 162 -20.28 12.25 -0.19
N ARG A 163 -19.69 11.06 -0.27
CA ARG A 163 -18.23 10.92 -0.26
C ARG A 163 -17.59 11.69 -1.41
N ARG A 164 -18.10 11.53 -2.64
CA ARG A 164 -17.56 12.19 -3.83
C ARG A 164 -17.60 13.71 -3.73
N ILE A 165 -18.70 14.25 -3.21
CA ILE A 165 -18.93 15.69 -3.00
C ILE A 165 -17.99 16.21 -1.90
N LEU A 166 -17.93 15.56 -0.75
CA LEU A 166 -17.08 15.99 0.35
C LEU A 166 -15.59 15.99 -0.05
N ASP A 167 -15.11 14.92 -0.68
CA ASP A 167 -13.73 14.84 -1.15
C ASP A 167 -13.44 15.91 -2.23
N ARG A 168 -14.44 16.32 -3.05
CA ARG A 168 -14.36 17.42 -3.99
C ARG A 168 -14.22 18.76 -3.27
N ILE A 169 -15.08 19.04 -2.28
CA ILE A 169 -15.04 20.27 -1.47
C ILE A 169 -13.67 20.41 -0.81
N VAL A 170 -13.24 19.40 -0.06
CA VAL A 170 -11.95 19.41 0.63
C VAL A 170 -10.79 19.64 -0.35
N GLY A 171 -10.78 18.91 -1.48
CA GLY A 171 -9.69 19.01 -2.45
C GLY A 171 -9.62 20.36 -3.15
N PHE A 172 -10.76 20.93 -3.52
CA PHE A 172 -10.83 22.20 -4.26
C PHE A 172 -10.64 23.43 -3.37
N GLU A 173 -10.99 23.36 -2.10
CA GLU A 173 -10.79 24.48 -1.18
C GLU A 173 -9.39 24.47 -0.55
N LEU A 174 -8.86 23.30 -0.13
CA LEU A 174 -7.53 23.24 0.48
C LEU A 174 -6.38 23.41 -0.52
N SER A 175 -6.51 22.85 -1.73
CA SER A 175 -5.39 22.86 -2.67
C SER A 175 -4.96 24.27 -3.08
N PRO A 176 -5.85 25.25 -3.36
CA PRO A 176 -5.46 26.63 -3.63
C PRO A 176 -4.76 27.32 -2.47
N VAL A 177 -5.14 27.01 -1.20
CA VAL A 177 -4.46 27.53 -0.02
C VAL A 177 -3.03 27.01 0.05
N LEU A 178 -2.82 25.70 -0.20
CA LEU A 178 -1.48 25.12 -0.31
C LEU A 178 -0.65 25.75 -1.43
N TRP A 179 -1.26 26.05 -2.58
CA TRP A 179 -0.54 26.70 -3.69
C TRP A 179 -0.06 28.10 -3.34
N LYS A 180 -0.88 28.84 -2.61
CA LYS A 180 -0.56 30.21 -2.20
C LYS A 180 0.49 30.22 -1.08
N LYS A 181 0.38 29.30 -0.12
CA LYS A 181 1.14 29.34 1.14
C LYS A 181 2.41 28.47 1.12
N VAL A 182 2.40 27.35 0.38
CA VAL A 182 3.50 26.40 0.35
C VAL A 182 4.14 26.35 -1.04
N LYS A 183 3.49 25.72 -2.03
CA LYS A 183 4.01 25.56 -3.39
C LYS A 183 2.87 25.24 -4.37
N PRO A 184 2.93 25.74 -5.64
CA PRO A 184 2.00 25.35 -6.69
C PRO A 184 1.95 23.84 -6.94
N ALA A 185 0.82 23.34 -7.42
CA ALA A 185 0.55 21.95 -7.77
C ALA A 185 0.50 20.94 -6.61
N LEU A 186 0.50 21.41 -5.36
CA LEU A 186 0.21 20.55 -4.20
C LEU A 186 -1.30 20.31 -4.10
N SER A 187 -1.67 19.24 -3.43
CA SER A 187 -3.08 18.90 -3.20
C SER A 187 -3.27 18.22 -1.85
N ALA A 188 -4.38 18.53 -1.22
CA ALA A 188 -4.81 17.89 0.01
C ALA A 188 -6.09 17.07 -0.23
N GLY A 189 -6.36 16.16 0.67
CA GLY A 189 -7.58 15.38 0.68
C GLY A 189 -7.72 14.67 2.02
N ARG A 190 -8.93 14.52 2.49
CA ARG A 190 -9.27 14.05 3.84
C ARG A 190 -8.51 12.79 4.27
N VAL A 191 -8.68 11.68 3.58
CA VAL A 191 -8.04 10.39 3.95
C VAL A 191 -6.54 10.38 3.66
N GLN A 192 -6.12 10.92 2.52
CA GLN A 192 -4.72 10.90 2.11
C GLN A 192 -3.82 11.79 2.97
N SER A 193 -4.29 12.97 3.40
CA SER A 193 -3.51 13.85 4.27
C SER A 193 -3.30 13.22 5.64
N VAL A 194 -4.32 12.55 6.17
CA VAL A 194 -4.24 11.80 7.43
C VAL A 194 -3.32 10.58 7.31
N ALA A 195 -3.28 9.90 6.15
CA ALA A 195 -2.32 8.83 5.91
C ALA A 195 -0.87 9.34 5.87
N VAL A 196 -0.62 10.53 5.30
CA VAL A 196 0.69 11.21 5.36
C VAL A 196 1.05 11.56 6.79
N ARG A 197 0.10 12.08 7.58
CA ARG A 197 0.29 12.39 9.00
C ARG A 197 0.80 11.19 9.79
N LEU A 198 0.20 10.01 9.63
CA LEU A 198 0.65 8.78 10.31
C LEU A 198 2.12 8.47 10.02
N ILE A 199 2.56 8.68 8.79
CA ILE A 199 3.93 8.39 8.37
C ILE A 199 4.89 9.46 8.91
N VAL A 200 4.50 10.74 8.90
CA VAL A 200 5.31 11.84 9.45
C VAL A 200 5.47 11.70 10.98
N GLU A 201 4.38 11.44 11.70
CA GLU A 201 4.42 11.21 13.15
C GLU A 201 5.34 10.03 13.49
N ARG A 202 5.25 8.93 12.74
CA ARG A 202 6.13 7.77 12.93
C ARG A 202 7.60 8.10 12.66
N GLU A 203 7.91 8.93 11.67
CA GLU A 203 9.29 9.35 11.42
C GLU A 203 9.83 10.21 12.58
N ARG A 204 8.99 11.08 13.16
CA ARG A 204 9.34 11.89 14.33
C ARG A 204 9.55 11.03 15.58
N GLU A 205 8.64 10.07 15.84
CA GLU A 205 8.83 9.09 16.92
C GLU A 205 10.17 8.36 16.79
N ILE A 206 10.58 8.01 15.58
CA ILE A 206 11.86 7.33 15.32
C ILE A 206 13.04 8.26 15.56
N ASN A 207 12.95 9.52 15.15
CA ASN A 207 14.03 10.50 15.29
C ASN A 207 14.22 10.93 16.75
N GLU A 208 13.16 10.98 17.53
CA GLU A 208 13.17 11.32 18.95
C GLU A 208 13.50 10.12 19.85
N PHE A 209 13.47 8.91 19.29
CA PHE A 209 13.68 7.70 20.07
C PHE A 209 15.09 7.60 20.64
N VAL A 210 15.18 7.49 21.95
CA VAL A 210 16.42 7.26 22.69
C VAL A 210 16.51 5.77 23.06
N SER A 211 17.53 5.11 22.58
CA SER A 211 17.74 3.67 22.85
C SER A 211 18.35 3.47 24.22
N GLU A 212 17.75 2.63 25.05
CA GLU A 212 18.25 2.24 26.36
C GLU A 212 18.92 0.86 26.28
N ALA A 213 20.09 0.74 26.90
CA ALA A 213 20.84 -0.51 26.97
C ALA A 213 20.46 -1.30 28.23
N ALA A 214 20.41 -2.63 28.10
CA ALA A 214 20.31 -3.58 29.19
C ALA A 214 20.88 -4.93 28.77
N TYR A 215 21.38 -5.70 29.72
CA TYR A 215 21.99 -7.01 29.42
C TYR A 215 20.98 -8.15 29.52
N ARG A 216 20.91 -8.93 28.43
CA ARG A 216 20.26 -10.23 28.37
C ARG A 216 21.25 -11.29 28.79
N VAL A 217 20.90 -12.11 29.80
CA VAL A 217 21.80 -13.12 30.32
C VAL A 217 21.24 -14.50 30.01
N ILE A 218 22.04 -15.32 29.33
CA ILE A 218 21.72 -16.70 28.99
C ILE A 218 22.77 -17.62 29.58
N ALA A 219 22.34 -18.63 30.31
CA ALA A 219 23.20 -19.69 30.80
C ALA A 219 23.05 -20.94 29.97
N SER A 220 24.18 -21.64 29.72
CA SER A 220 24.22 -22.97 29.14
C SER A 220 24.60 -23.96 30.25
N PHE A 221 23.71 -24.90 30.51
CA PHE A 221 23.92 -25.95 31.52
C PHE A 221 24.11 -27.30 30.84
N ILE A 222 25.08 -28.09 31.35
CA ILE A 222 25.30 -29.48 30.94
C ILE A 222 24.48 -30.37 31.88
N LEU A 223 23.68 -31.24 31.31
CA LEU A 223 22.89 -32.23 32.05
C LEU A 223 23.80 -33.34 32.58
N PRO A 224 23.32 -34.20 33.53
CA PRO A 224 24.10 -35.30 34.09
C PRO A 224 24.62 -36.32 33.09
N ASP A 225 24.06 -36.38 31.87
CA ASP A 225 24.55 -37.23 30.78
C ASP A 225 25.91 -36.74 30.19
N GLY A 226 26.37 -35.55 30.61
CA GLY A 226 27.64 -34.96 30.23
C GLY A 226 27.68 -34.35 28.82
N THR A 227 26.60 -34.44 28.04
CA THR A 227 26.57 -34.05 26.62
C THR A 227 25.43 -33.10 26.27
N THR A 228 24.26 -33.28 26.85
CA THR A 228 23.08 -32.50 26.55
C THR A 228 23.15 -31.10 27.19
N ILE A 229 22.83 -30.06 26.43
CA ILE A 229 22.89 -28.67 26.89
C ILE A 229 21.48 -28.12 27.03
N LEU A 230 21.16 -27.62 28.22
CA LEU A 230 19.98 -26.78 28.48
C LEU A 230 20.39 -25.30 28.45
N LYS A 231 19.80 -24.51 27.57
CA LYS A 231 19.94 -23.05 27.58
C LYS A 231 18.76 -22.41 28.30
N ALA A 232 19.04 -21.51 29.22
CA ALA A 232 18.03 -20.82 29.98
C ALA A 232 18.39 -19.33 30.12
N GLU A 233 17.39 -18.46 30.11
CA GLU A 233 17.54 -17.01 30.21
C GLU A 233 17.23 -16.56 31.63
N LEU A 234 18.01 -15.60 32.15
CA LEU A 234 17.76 -14.99 33.43
C LEU A 234 16.39 -14.28 33.41
N ASN A 235 15.59 -14.46 34.45
CA ASN A 235 14.22 -13.96 34.55
C ASN A 235 14.10 -12.41 34.67
N ARG A 236 15.22 -11.69 34.59
CA ARG A 236 15.28 -10.22 34.48
C ARG A 236 16.46 -9.76 33.62
N ARG A 237 16.37 -8.55 33.13
CA ARG A 237 17.51 -7.86 32.52
C ARG A 237 18.40 -7.27 33.59
N LEU A 238 19.72 -7.23 33.37
CA LEU A 238 20.66 -6.49 34.17
C LEU A 238 20.90 -5.13 33.53
N LYS A 239 21.02 -4.10 34.36
CA LYS A 239 20.94 -2.72 33.93
C LYS A 239 22.24 -2.23 33.25
N ASP A 240 23.37 -2.51 33.87
CA ASP A 240 24.66 -2.01 33.49
C ASP A 240 25.75 -3.09 33.64
N LYS A 241 26.98 -2.75 33.25
CA LYS A 241 28.13 -3.64 33.29
C LYS A 241 28.49 -4.04 34.71
N GLU A 242 28.44 -3.13 35.64
CA GLU A 242 28.77 -3.32 37.08
C GLU A 242 27.83 -4.36 37.70
N GLU A 243 26.54 -4.28 37.41
CA GLU A 243 25.55 -5.27 37.85
C GLU A 243 25.82 -6.66 37.22
N VAL A 244 26.20 -6.69 35.91
CA VAL A 244 26.56 -7.93 35.21
C VAL A 244 27.78 -8.58 35.85
N GLU A 245 28.86 -7.84 36.07
CA GLU A 245 30.08 -8.35 36.66
C GLU A 245 29.82 -8.90 38.08
N ALA A 246 29.11 -8.16 38.89
CA ALA A 246 28.73 -8.58 40.26
C ALA A 246 27.84 -9.86 40.21
N PHE A 247 26.91 -9.95 39.30
CA PHE A 247 26.06 -11.13 39.12
C PHE A 247 26.89 -12.33 38.68
N LEU A 248 27.73 -12.20 37.64
CA LEU A 248 28.57 -13.29 37.15
C LEU A 248 29.58 -13.75 38.18
N GLU A 249 30.19 -12.85 38.93
CA GLU A 249 31.11 -13.18 40.04
C GLU A 249 30.41 -14.04 41.08
N SER A 250 29.16 -13.68 41.42
CA SER A 250 28.34 -14.43 42.36
C SER A 250 27.86 -15.81 41.86
N CYS A 251 27.99 -16.08 40.57
CA CYS A 251 27.63 -17.32 39.94
C CYS A 251 28.82 -18.31 39.79
N LYS A 252 30.05 -17.90 40.05
CA LYS A 252 31.26 -18.74 39.91
C LYS A 252 31.19 -20.05 40.69
N ASP A 253 30.78 -19.93 41.93
CA ASP A 253 30.72 -21.09 42.86
C ASP A 253 29.25 -21.44 43.21
N ALA A 254 28.27 -20.92 42.47
CA ALA A 254 26.87 -21.21 42.72
C ALA A 254 26.50 -22.62 42.27
N SER A 255 25.61 -23.26 43.03
CA SER A 255 24.95 -24.49 42.61
C SER A 255 23.74 -24.14 41.74
N PHE A 256 23.53 -24.95 40.70
CA PHE A 256 22.38 -24.79 39.80
C PHE A 256 21.53 -26.06 39.89
N THR A 257 20.26 -25.89 40.24
CA THR A 257 19.31 -27.00 40.39
C THR A 257 18.01 -26.67 39.68
N ILE A 258 17.34 -27.69 39.18
CA ILE A 258 16.00 -27.55 38.60
C ILE A 258 14.99 -27.41 39.72
N ASP A 259 14.48 -26.19 39.90
CA ASP A 259 13.54 -25.85 40.98
C ASP A 259 12.07 -26.11 40.60
N ASP A 260 11.73 -25.99 39.31
CA ASP A 260 10.37 -26.18 38.86
C ASP A 260 10.33 -26.61 37.38
N ILE A 261 9.38 -27.48 37.06
CA ILE A 261 9.06 -27.92 35.71
C ILE A 261 7.56 -27.80 35.55
N SER A 262 7.13 -26.79 34.81
CA SER A 262 5.71 -26.53 34.54
C SER A 262 5.39 -26.86 33.07
N LYS A 263 4.39 -27.73 32.89
CA LYS A 263 3.84 -28.05 31.58
C LYS A 263 2.42 -27.51 31.45
N LYS A 264 2.16 -26.73 30.44
CA LYS A 264 0.86 -26.11 30.19
C LYS A 264 0.41 -26.34 28.75
N PRO A 265 -0.83 -26.83 28.56
CA PRO A 265 -1.40 -26.88 27.22
C PRO A 265 -1.64 -25.48 26.71
N VAL A 266 -1.25 -25.22 25.44
CA VAL A 266 -1.49 -23.97 24.71
C VAL A 266 -2.27 -24.32 23.46
N ARG A 267 -3.30 -23.54 23.16
CA ARG A 267 -4.06 -23.68 21.92
C ARG A 267 -3.86 -22.45 21.05
N LYS A 268 -3.57 -22.70 19.78
CA LYS A 268 -3.56 -21.65 18.74
C LYS A 268 -4.78 -21.86 17.86
N THR A 269 -5.59 -20.83 17.71
CA THR A 269 -6.78 -20.84 16.85
C THR A 269 -6.46 -20.25 15.49
N PRO A 270 -7.07 -20.75 14.40
CA PRO A 270 -6.89 -20.16 13.08
C PRO A 270 -7.53 -18.78 13.01
N ALA A 271 -6.93 -17.92 12.22
CA ALA A 271 -7.49 -16.61 11.92
C ALA A 271 -8.73 -16.71 11.01
N PRO A 272 -9.63 -15.70 11.05
CA PRO A 272 -10.80 -15.62 10.18
C PRO A 272 -10.46 -15.67 8.70
N PRO A 273 -11.39 -15.95 7.79
CA PRO A 273 -11.18 -15.81 6.37
C PRO A 273 -10.84 -14.36 6.00
N PHE A 274 -10.31 -14.15 4.82
CA PHE A 274 -9.80 -12.84 4.44
C PHE A 274 -10.87 -11.78 4.26
N THR A 275 -10.61 -10.60 4.82
CA THR A 275 -11.13 -9.30 4.38
C THR A 275 -10.16 -8.67 3.37
N THR A 276 -10.57 -7.55 2.73
CA THR A 276 -9.67 -6.78 1.87
C THR A 276 -8.37 -6.40 2.57
N SER A 277 -8.46 -5.88 3.80
CA SER A 277 -7.31 -5.44 4.58
C SER A 277 -6.37 -6.61 4.92
N THR A 278 -6.90 -7.69 5.45
CA THR A 278 -6.08 -8.86 5.84
C THR A 278 -5.47 -9.57 4.64
N LEU A 279 -6.16 -9.60 3.49
CA LEU A 279 -5.60 -10.11 2.23
C LEU A 279 -4.41 -9.27 1.76
N GLN A 280 -4.55 -7.93 1.78
CA GLN A 280 -3.49 -7.01 1.40
C GLN A 280 -2.25 -7.19 2.30
N GLN A 281 -2.46 -7.35 3.60
CA GLN A 281 -1.39 -7.56 4.57
C GLN A 281 -0.64 -8.88 4.32
N GLU A 282 -1.36 -9.99 4.22
CA GLU A 282 -0.75 -11.31 4.04
C GLU A 282 -0.11 -11.48 2.65
N ALA A 283 -0.72 -10.92 1.60
CA ALA A 283 -0.11 -10.94 0.27
C ALA A 283 1.20 -10.13 0.22
N ALA A 284 1.26 -9.00 0.94
CA ALA A 284 2.50 -8.23 1.04
C ALA A 284 3.60 -9.00 1.78
N ARG A 285 3.26 -9.66 2.90
CA ARG A 285 4.22 -10.42 3.72
C ARG A 285 4.70 -11.70 3.04
N LYS A 286 3.77 -12.50 2.52
CA LYS A 286 4.09 -13.84 1.97
C LYS A 286 4.49 -13.84 0.51
N LEU A 287 3.90 -12.95 -0.29
CA LEU A 287 4.09 -12.92 -1.73
C LEU A 287 4.93 -11.74 -2.21
N GLY A 288 5.18 -10.75 -1.34
CA GLY A 288 5.89 -9.52 -1.69
C GLY A 288 5.10 -8.60 -2.62
N TYR A 289 3.76 -8.73 -2.67
CA TYR A 289 2.92 -7.90 -3.54
C TYR A 289 2.64 -6.55 -2.88
N SER A 290 2.62 -5.49 -3.68
CA SER A 290 2.09 -4.20 -3.20
C SER A 290 0.58 -4.30 -2.98
N VAL A 291 0.04 -3.39 -2.17
CA VAL A 291 -1.40 -3.31 -1.91
C VAL A 291 -2.19 -3.14 -3.22
N SER A 292 -1.74 -2.27 -4.11
CA SER A 292 -2.38 -2.06 -5.43
C SER A 292 -2.27 -3.28 -6.34
N GLN A 293 -1.12 -3.98 -6.34
CA GLN A 293 -0.93 -5.22 -7.10
C GLN A 293 -1.84 -6.32 -6.58
N THR A 294 -1.99 -6.48 -5.28
CA THR A 294 -2.90 -7.45 -4.66
C THR A 294 -4.32 -7.22 -5.13
N MET A 295 -4.81 -5.98 -5.08
CA MET A 295 -6.18 -5.67 -5.51
C MET A 295 -6.39 -5.86 -7.00
N MET A 296 -5.41 -5.53 -7.84
CA MET A 296 -5.49 -5.77 -9.29
C MET A 296 -5.60 -7.27 -9.61
N ILE A 297 -4.83 -8.11 -8.92
CA ILE A 297 -4.87 -9.57 -9.12
C ILE A 297 -6.18 -10.14 -8.57
N ALA A 298 -6.61 -9.72 -7.38
CA ALA A 298 -7.88 -10.16 -6.78
C ALA A 298 -9.08 -9.79 -7.66
N GLN A 299 -9.08 -8.59 -8.27
CA GLN A 299 -10.10 -8.17 -9.25
C GLN A 299 -10.17 -9.14 -10.44
N ARG A 300 -9.03 -9.55 -11.00
CA ARG A 300 -9.00 -10.52 -12.10
C ARG A 300 -9.52 -11.89 -11.69
N LEU A 301 -9.16 -12.37 -10.51
CA LEU A 301 -9.66 -13.63 -9.97
C LEU A 301 -11.18 -13.59 -9.79
N TYR A 302 -11.72 -12.51 -9.23
CA TYR A 302 -13.15 -12.29 -9.10
C TYR A 302 -13.87 -12.24 -10.45
N GLU A 303 -13.40 -11.43 -11.39
CA GLU A 303 -13.99 -11.29 -12.73
C GLU A 303 -13.95 -12.60 -13.54
N SER A 304 -13.00 -13.47 -13.22
CA SER A 304 -12.90 -14.82 -13.78
C SER A 304 -13.79 -15.84 -13.06
N GLY A 305 -14.49 -15.45 -12.01
CA GLY A 305 -15.36 -16.32 -11.21
C GLY A 305 -14.62 -17.31 -10.32
N LEU A 306 -13.38 -16.99 -9.92
CA LEU A 306 -12.53 -17.88 -9.12
C LEU A 306 -12.57 -17.59 -7.62
N ILE A 307 -12.89 -16.36 -7.23
CA ILE A 307 -13.06 -15.94 -5.83
C ILE A 307 -14.33 -15.10 -5.69
N THR A 308 -14.79 -14.94 -4.44
CA THR A 308 -15.84 -14.00 -4.07
C THR A 308 -15.37 -12.55 -4.22
N TYR A 309 -16.27 -11.59 -4.08
CA TYR A 309 -15.96 -10.16 -4.20
C TYR A 309 -14.86 -9.73 -3.24
N MET A 310 -13.84 -9.08 -3.77
CA MET A 310 -12.59 -8.80 -3.04
C MET A 310 -12.61 -7.50 -2.23
N ARG A 311 -13.63 -6.64 -2.38
CA ARG A 311 -13.77 -5.42 -1.58
C ARG A 311 -14.79 -5.65 -0.47
N THR A 312 -14.37 -6.30 0.61
CA THR A 312 -15.21 -6.64 1.75
C THR A 312 -14.44 -6.48 3.05
N ASP A 313 -15.13 -6.06 4.08
CA ASP A 313 -14.70 -6.07 5.48
C ASP A 313 -15.37 -7.20 6.28
N SER A 314 -16.19 -8.00 5.60
CA SER A 314 -16.88 -9.16 6.17
C SER A 314 -15.95 -10.35 6.33
N VAL A 315 -16.12 -11.07 7.43
CA VAL A 315 -15.51 -12.39 7.70
C VAL A 315 -16.56 -13.51 7.66
N ASN A 316 -17.78 -13.23 7.25
CA ASN A 316 -18.85 -14.21 7.18
C ASN A 316 -18.60 -15.20 6.03
N LEU A 317 -19.02 -16.45 6.23
CA LEU A 317 -19.04 -17.47 5.18
C LEU A 317 -20.50 -17.98 5.03
N SER A 318 -20.95 -18.18 3.80
CA SER A 318 -22.23 -18.79 3.51
C SER A 318 -22.27 -20.27 3.91
N ASP A 319 -23.46 -20.81 4.11
CA ASP A 319 -23.65 -22.23 4.43
C ASP A 319 -23.04 -23.14 3.36
N LEU A 320 -23.14 -22.74 2.09
CA LEU A 320 -22.50 -23.45 0.97
C LEU A 320 -20.96 -23.49 1.11
N ALA A 321 -20.36 -22.35 1.45
CA ALA A 321 -18.91 -22.27 1.66
C ALA A 321 -18.47 -23.10 2.86
N LEU A 322 -19.22 -23.06 3.97
CA LEU A 322 -18.98 -23.87 5.17
C LEU A 322 -19.10 -25.37 4.87
N GLY A 323 -20.12 -25.79 4.11
CA GLY A 323 -20.33 -27.16 3.70
C GLY A 323 -19.21 -27.70 2.82
N THR A 324 -18.85 -26.95 1.77
CA THR A 324 -17.77 -27.36 0.84
C THR A 324 -16.39 -27.33 1.51
N ALA A 325 -16.14 -26.41 2.45
CA ALA A 325 -14.91 -26.40 3.23
C ALA A 325 -14.82 -27.64 4.15
N LYS A 326 -15.93 -28.03 4.79
CA LYS A 326 -16.03 -29.25 5.58
C LYS A 326 -15.69 -30.47 4.75
N GLU A 327 -16.32 -30.64 3.60
CA GLU A 327 -16.04 -31.77 2.69
C GLU A 327 -14.56 -31.83 2.32
N ALA A 328 -13.98 -30.72 1.87
CA ALA A 328 -12.58 -30.65 1.49
C ALA A 328 -11.62 -31.02 2.64
N ILE A 329 -11.96 -30.62 3.88
CA ILE A 329 -11.15 -30.96 5.07
C ILE A 329 -11.28 -32.45 5.41
N LEU A 330 -12.50 -32.98 5.40
CA LEU A 330 -12.75 -34.40 5.72
C LEU A 330 -12.04 -35.32 4.72
N ASP A 331 -12.12 -35.00 3.42
CA ASP A 331 -11.53 -35.79 2.36
C ASP A 331 -9.99 -35.77 2.37
N THR A 332 -9.40 -34.61 2.68
CA THR A 332 -7.94 -34.42 2.58
C THR A 332 -7.20 -34.72 3.87
N TYR A 333 -7.77 -34.31 5.02
CA TYR A 333 -7.08 -34.34 6.33
C TYR A 333 -7.75 -35.26 7.37
N GLY A 334 -9.01 -35.60 7.15
CA GLY A 334 -9.80 -36.46 8.06
C GLY A 334 -10.53 -35.68 9.15
N GLU A 335 -11.43 -36.39 9.87
CA GLU A 335 -12.41 -35.82 10.79
C GLU A 335 -11.77 -35.03 11.94
N LYS A 336 -10.65 -35.48 12.49
CA LYS A 336 -9.95 -34.81 13.61
C LYS A 336 -9.47 -33.37 13.27
N TYR A 337 -9.31 -33.05 11.99
CA TYR A 337 -8.88 -31.73 11.55
C TYR A 337 -10.03 -30.77 11.31
N TYR A 338 -11.26 -31.23 11.30
CA TYR A 338 -12.42 -30.36 11.10
C TYR A 338 -12.94 -29.79 12.41
N LYS A 339 -13.20 -28.46 12.42
CA LYS A 339 -13.90 -27.78 13.50
C LYS A 339 -14.74 -26.65 12.93
N PHE A 340 -16.07 -26.79 13.01
CA PHE A 340 -16.99 -25.75 12.58
C PHE A 340 -16.75 -24.43 13.32
N ARG A 341 -16.69 -23.32 12.56
CA ARG A 341 -16.67 -21.96 13.09
C ARG A 341 -17.49 -21.05 12.20
N GLN A 342 -18.42 -20.34 12.81
CA GLN A 342 -19.07 -19.20 12.19
C GLN A 342 -18.41 -17.92 12.70
N TYR A 343 -17.81 -17.18 11.78
CA TYR A 343 -17.24 -15.87 12.08
C TYR A 343 -18.28 -14.80 11.86
N HIS A 344 -18.28 -13.78 12.71
CA HIS A 344 -19.16 -12.63 12.61
C HIS A 344 -18.35 -11.35 12.59
N THR A 345 -18.70 -10.44 11.71
CA THR A 345 -18.06 -9.14 11.60
C THR A 345 -18.44 -8.28 12.81
N LYS A 346 -17.44 -7.67 13.45
CA LYS A 346 -17.64 -6.89 14.68
C LYS A 346 -18.04 -5.43 14.42
N SER A 347 -17.83 -4.91 13.22
CA SER A 347 -18.13 -3.52 12.89
C SER A 347 -19.61 -3.36 12.52
N LYS A 348 -20.32 -2.46 13.21
CA LYS A 348 -21.73 -2.12 12.94
C LYS A 348 -21.97 -1.47 11.56
N GLY A 349 -20.97 -1.03 10.86
CA GLY A 349 -21.07 -0.46 9.51
C GLY A 349 -20.50 -1.38 8.43
N ALA A 350 -20.19 -2.64 8.78
CA ALA A 350 -19.84 -3.63 7.77
C ALA A 350 -21.09 -3.94 6.94
N GLN A 351 -20.93 -4.01 5.64
CA GLN A 351 -21.99 -4.47 4.76
C GLN A 351 -22.21 -5.97 5.07
N GLU A 352 -23.12 -6.24 6.01
CA GLU A 352 -23.39 -7.61 6.53
C GLU A 352 -23.80 -8.60 5.43
N ALA A 353 -24.28 -8.09 4.30
CA ALA A 353 -24.63 -8.88 3.13
C ALA A 353 -23.45 -9.50 2.40
N HIS A 354 -22.23 -9.00 2.63
CA HIS A 354 -21.04 -9.51 1.95
C HIS A 354 -20.46 -10.74 2.65
N GLU A 355 -19.92 -11.66 1.83
CA GLU A 355 -19.07 -12.73 2.32
C GLU A 355 -17.61 -12.28 2.43
N ALA A 356 -16.81 -13.06 3.17
CA ALA A 356 -15.36 -12.98 3.16
C ALA A 356 -14.79 -13.32 1.78
N ILE A 357 -13.53 -12.96 1.54
CA ILE A 357 -12.81 -13.35 0.33
C ILE A 357 -12.45 -14.83 0.41
N ARG A 358 -13.03 -15.65 -0.47
CA ARG A 358 -12.84 -17.09 -0.54
C ARG A 358 -12.85 -17.59 -1.99
N PRO A 359 -12.34 -18.81 -2.26
CA PRO A 359 -12.59 -19.46 -3.55
C PRO A 359 -14.08 -19.71 -3.78
N THR A 360 -14.54 -19.55 -5.00
CA THR A 360 -15.92 -19.94 -5.39
C THR A 360 -16.12 -21.45 -5.31
N TYR A 361 -15.08 -22.20 -5.69
CA TYR A 361 -15.04 -23.66 -5.62
C TYR A 361 -13.80 -24.10 -4.84
N ILE A 362 -13.96 -24.46 -3.57
CA ILE A 362 -12.85 -24.85 -2.68
C ILE A 362 -12.16 -26.14 -3.17
N SER A 363 -12.88 -26.99 -3.88
CA SER A 363 -12.35 -28.22 -4.47
C SER A 363 -11.30 -27.99 -5.58
N ASN A 364 -11.23 -26.77 -6.15
CA ASN A 364 -10.22 -26.45 -7.14
C ASN A 364 -8.87 -26.17 -6.47
N ASP A 365 -7.98 -27.16 -6.50
CA ASP A 365 -6.64 -27.03 -5.96
C ASP A 365 -5.75 -26.09 -6.78
N GLU A 366 -5.92 -26.11 -8.09
CA GLU A 366 -5.18 -25.29 -9.03
C GLU A 366 -6.14 -24.54 -9.97
N ILE A 367 -5.69 -23.36 -10.40
CA ILE A 367 -6.39 -22.54 -11.39
C ILE A 367 -5.52 -22.31 -12.63
N SER A 368 -6.16 -22.03 -13.76
CA SER A 368 -5.48 -21.45 -14.92
C SER A 368 -5.21 -19.97 -14.69
N GLY A 369 -4.07 -19.47 -15.18
CA GLY A 369 -3.72 -18.05 -15.05
C GLY A 369 -2.22 -17.83 -14.91
N THR A 370 -1.85 -16.58 -14.64
CA THR A 370 -0.46 -16.20 -14.39
C THR A 370 0.05 -16.77 -13.06
N ALA A 371 1.37 -16.87 -12.92
CA ALA A 371 1.98 -17.31 -11.66
C ALA A 371 1.56 -16.44 -10.45
N GLN A 372 1.29 -15.15 -10.68
CA GLN A 372 0.82 -14.23 -9.64
C GLN A 372 -0.62 -14.54 -9.22
N GLU A 373 -1.50 -14.79 -10.17
CA GLU A 373 -2.90 -15.19 -9.91
C GLU A 373 -2.96 -16.53 -9.17
N LYS A 374 -2.19 -17.53 -9.59
CA LYS A 374 -2.11 -18.83 -8.92
C LYS A 374 -1.67 -18.70 -7.46
N ARG A 375 -0.62 -17.93 -7.19
CA ARG A 375 -0.11 -17.72 -5.82
C ARG A 375 -1.09 -16.99 -4.92
N LEU A 376 -1.80 -15.96 -5.43
CA LEU A 376 -2.80 -15.26 -4.64
C LEU A 376 -4.03 -16.14 -4.36
N TYR A 377 -4.49 -16.90 -5.36
CA TYR A 377 -5.58 -17.86 -5.20
C TYR A 377 -5.24 -18.94 -4.16
N GLU A 378 -4.05 -19.51 -4.24
CA GLU A 378 -3.56 -20.49 -3.27
C GLU A 378 -3.55 -19.93 -1.84
N LEU A 379 -3.09 -18.69 -1.66
CA LEU A 379 -3.11 -18.00 -0.37
C LEU A 379 -4.53 -17.88 0.18
N ILE A 380 -5.48 -17.43 -0.65
CA ILE A 380 -6.90 -17.30 -0.28
C ILE A 380 -7.49 -18.65 0.08
N ARG A 381 -7.25 -19.68 -0.74
CA ARG A 381 -7.76 -21.03 -0.51
C ARG A 381 -7.25 -21.63 0.78
N LYS A 382 -5.94 -21.57 1.02
CA LYS A 382 -5.32 -22.08 2.26
C LYS A 382 -5.90 -21.40 3.50
N ARG A 383 -6.11 -20.09 3.47
CA ARG A 383 -6.72 -19.35 4.59
C ARG A 383 -8.16 -19.79 4.84
N THR A 384 -8.95 -19.95 3.77
CA THR A 384 -10.34 -20.39 3.86
C THR A 384 -10.46 -21.78 4.43
N ILE A 385 -9.62 -22.74 4.02
CA ILE A 385 -9.59 -24.08 4.58
C ILE A 385 -9.16 -24.03 6.06
N ALA A 386 -8.05 -23.37 6.35
CA ALA A 386 -7.49 -23.27 7.69
C ALA A 386 -8.48 -22.70 8.71
N CYS A 387 -9.32 -21.71 8.33
CA CYS A 387 -10.28 -21.11 9.24
C CYS A 387 -11.37 -22.09 9.73
N GLN A 388 -11.60 -23.20 9.02
CA GLN A 388 -12.55 -24.25 9.39
C GLN A 388 -11.84 -25.52 9.94
N MET A 389 -10.52 -25.46 10.15
CA MET A 389 -9.76 -26.58 10.74
C MET A 389 -9.69 -26.47 12.26
N ALA A 390 -9.39 -27.60 12.90
CA ALA A 390 -9.20 -27.69 14.34
C ALA A 390 -8.04 -26.80 14.83
N ASP A 391 -8.12 -26.37 16.08
CA ASP A 391 -7.05 -25.62 16.72
C ASP A 391 -5.75 -26.45 16.73
N ALA A 392 -4.61 -25.79 16.67
CA ALA A 392 -3.35 -26.44 16.95
C ALA A 392 -3.16 -26.53 18.48
N GLU A 393 -2.77 -27.70 18.95
CA GLU A 393 -2.50 -27.95 20.35
C GLU A 393 -1.00 -28.09 20.55
N LEU A 394 -0.48 -27.38 21.53
CA LEU A 394 0.93 -27.34 21.88
C LEU A 394 1.07 -27.60 23.39
N GLU A 395 2.15 -28.22 23.77
CA GLU A 395 2.59 -28.30 25.17
C GLU A 395 3.73 -27.29 25.35
N ARG A 396 3.52 -26.27 26.20
CA ARG A 396 4.58 -25.36 26.62
C ARG A 396 5.20 -25.88 27.90
N THR A 397 6.47 -26.24 27.83
CA THR A 397 7.28 -26.63 28.99
C THR A 397 8.10 -25.41 29.41
N THR A 398 8.04 -25.07 30.68
CA THR A 398 8.88 -24.08 31.32
C THR A 398 9.69 -24.74 32.41
N ILE A 399 11.02 -24.65 32.33
CA ILE A 399 11.96 -25.17 33.29
C ILE A 399 12.58 -24.00 34.03
N SER A 400 12.51 -23.96 35.34
CA SER A 400 13.16 -22.97 36.20
C SER A 400 14.40 -23.57 36.83
N VAL A 401 15.56 -22.96 36.59
CA VAL A 401 16.84 -23.34 37.21
C VAL A 401 17.16 -22.33 38.30
N GLY A 402 17.20 -22.78 39.52
CA GLY A 402 17.59 -21.98 40.70
C GLY A 402 19.10 -21.77 40.76
N ILE A 403 19.47 -20.62 41.32
CA ILE A 403 20.87 -20.23 41.56
C ILE A 403 21.09 -20.21 43.07
N GLY A 404 21.82 -21.13 43.60
CA GLY A 404 22.10 -21.38 45.01
C GLY A 404 21.80 -20.20 45.98
N GLY A 405 20.61 -20.21 46.62
CA GLY A 405 20.20 -19.19 47.60
C GLY A 405 19.76 -17.84 47.05
N LYS A 406 19.70 -17.62 45.72
CA LYS A 406 19.27 -16.38 45.09
C LYS A 406 17.78 -16.33 44.77
N LYS A 407 17.24 -15.13 44.59
CA LYS A 407 15.86 -14.92 44.14
C LYS A 407 15.73 -15.06 42.62
N GLU A 408 16.78 -14.70 41.89
CA GLU A 408 16.86 -14.81 40.45
C GLU A 408 16.93 -16.27 40.03
N LYS A 409 16.32 -16.55 38.88
CA LYS A 409 16.30 -17.88 38.27
C LYS A 409 16.59 -17.80 36.78
N PHE A 410 17.20 -18.84 36.24
CA PHE A 410 17.24 -19.02 34.80
C PHE A 410 15.99 -19.79 34.35
N VAL A 411 15.36 -19.35 33.28
CA VAL A 411 14.12 -19.91 32.75
C VAL A 411 14.35 -20.37 31.32
N ALA A 412 14.11 -21.66 31.06
CA ALA A 412 14.05 -22.23 29.73
C ALA A 412 12.60 -22.50 29.36
N THR A 413 12.17 -22.05 28.18
CA THR A 413 10.82 -22.27 27.65
C THR A 413 10.92 -22.96 26.31
N GLY A 414 10.17 -24.04 26.13
CA GLY A 414 10.04 -24.76 24.87
C GLY A 414 8.59 -25.06 24.57
N GLU A 415 8.25 -25.16 23.29
CA GLU A 415 6.92 -25.52 22.80
C GLU A 415 7.03 -26.74 21.88
N VAL A 416 6.17 -27.72 22.12
CA VAL A 416 6.04 -28.91 21.29
C VAL A 416 4.63 -28.94 20.72
N ILE A 417 4.51 -29.08 19.41
CA ILE A 417 3.22 -29.26 18.76
C ILE A 417 2.78 -30.70 19.01
N THR A 418 1.72 -30.86 19.77
CA THR A 418 1.10 -32.18 20.05
C THR A 418 0.07 -32.55 19.00
N PHE A 419 -0.59 -31.53 18.44
CA PHE A 419 -1.48 -31.68 17.30
C PHE A 419 -1.38 -30.40 16.45
N ASP A 420 -1.05 -30.54 15.19
CA ASP A 420 -0.78 -29.39 14.30
C ASP A 420 -2.05 -28.65 13.85
N GLY A 421 -3.22 -29.32 13.79
CA GLY A 421 -4.47 -28.70 13.44
C GLY A 421 -4.38 -27.87 12.16
N PHE A 422 -4.84 -26.61 12.19
CA PHE A 422 -4.79 -25.70 11.04
C PHE A 422 -3.37 -25.34 10.58
N LEU A 423 -2.35 -25.47 11.42
CA LEU A 423 -0.94 -25.21 11.07
C LEU A 423 -0.41 -26.13 9.99
N GLN A 424 -1.07 -27.26 9.75
CA GLN A 424 -0.80 -28.17 8.63
C GLN A 424 -0.97 -27.47 7.27
N VAL A 425 -1.89 -26.52 7.18
CA VAL A 425 -2.25 -25.84 5.93
C VAL A 425 -1.74 -24.42 5.89
N TYR A 426 -1.82 -23.71 7.02
CA TYR A 426 -1.61 -22.27 7.04
C TYR A 426 -0.95 -21.79 8.34
N ARG A 427 0.12 -20.99 8.16
CA ARG A 427 0.76 -20.24 9.26
C ARG A 427 0.65 -18.76 8.93
N GLU A 428 0.23 -17.94 9.87
CA GLU A 428 0.23 -16.49 9.72
C GLU A 428 1.66 -15.94 9.69
N SER A 429 1.82 -14.78 9.04
CA SER A 429 3.06 -14.02 9.06
C SER A 429 2.87 -12.72 9.85
N PHE A 430 3.93 -12.32 10.55
CA PHE A 430 3.94 -11.12 11.39
C PHE A 430 4.95 -10.11 10.84
N ASP A 431 4.71 -8.82 11.13
CA ASP A 431 5.60 -7.73 10.69
C ASP A 431 6.86 -7.61 11.56
N ASP A 432 6.84 -8.15 12.79
CA ASP A 432 7.94 -8.04 13.74
C ASP A 432 8.93 -9.20 13.62
N GLU A 433 10.21 -8.85 13.41
CA GLU A 433 11.32 -9.83 13.44
C GLU A 433 11.53 -10.42 14.84
N ASN A 434 11.09 -9.71 15.89
CA ASN A 434 11.20 -10.17 17.28
C ASN A 434 10.32 -11.40 17.60
N GLU A 435 9.23 -11.62 16.85
CA GLU A 435 8.41 -12.83 17.00
C GLU A 435 9.07 -14.08 16.40
N LYS A 436 10.04 -13.90 15.47
CA LYS A 436 10.81 -15.02 14.89
C LYS A 436 11.84 -15.62 15.86
N GLU A 437 12.30 -14.87 16.86
CA GLU A 437 13.25 -15.37 17.87
C GLU A 437 12.61 -16.33 18.89
N GLN A 438 11.30 -16.52 18.88
CA GLN A 438 10.57 -17.43 19.79
C GLN A 438 10.26 -18.80 19.18
N GLU A 439 10.97 -19.26 18.18
CA GLU A 439 10.98 -20.69 17.87
C GLU A 439 11.76 -21.43 18.99
N ASN A 440 11.12 -21.51 20.15
CA ASN A 440 11.60 -22.31 21.26
C ASN A 440 11.51 -23.78 20.84
N GLY A 441 12.65 -24.38 20.55
CA GLY A 441 12.77 -25.79 20.17
C GLY A 441 12.35 -26.72 21.32
N LEU A 442 12.44 -28.02 21.06
CA LEU A 442 12.24 -29.06 22.05
C LEU A 442 13.27 -28.90 23.19
N LEU A 443 12.79 -28.78 24.43
CA LEU A 443 13.66 -28.81 25.59
C LEU A 443 14.09 -30.26 25.89
N PRO A 444 15.34 -30.44 26.36
CA PRO A 444 15.78 -31.75 26.79
C PRO A 444 14.99 -32.24 28.01
N PRO A 445 14.81 -33.55 28.16
CA PRO A 445 14.15 -34.11 29.35
C PRO A 445 15.03 -33.87 30.60
N VAL A 446 14.40 -33.34 31.64
CA VAL A 446 15.04 -33.02 32.93
C VAL A 446 14.14 -33.47 34.07
N THR A 447 14.72 -33.63 35.26
CA THR A 447 14.00 -34.00 36.48
C THR A 447 14.07 -32.94 37.54
N LEU A 448 13.04 -32.86 38.40
CA LEU A 448 13.01 -31.92 39.52
C LEU A 448 14.16 -32.22 40.50
N ASN A 449 14.78 -31.15 41.02
CA ASN A 449 15.98 -31.18 41.88
C ASN A 449 17.25 -31.74 41.21
N GLU A 450 17.23 -31.87 39.89
CA GLU A 450 18.43 -32.28 39.15
C GLU A 450 19.50 -31.19 39.23
N VAL A 451 20.72 -31.59 39.58
CA VAL A 451 21.87 -30.66 39.67
C VAL A 451 22.51 -30.54 38.29
N LEU A 452 22.68 -29.32 37.85
CA LEU A 452 23.23 -28.98 36.54
C LEU A 452 24.65 -28.43 36.66
N SER A 453 25.52 -28.82 35.72
CA SER A 453 26.85 -28.23 35.59
C SER A 453 26.83 -27.03 34.69
N MET A 454 27.27 -25.86 35.19
CA MET A 454 27.40 -24.67 34.38
C MET A 454 28.52 -24.81 33.34
N LYS A 455 28.16 -24.66 32.06
CA LYS A 455 29.15 -24.55 30.99
C LYS A 455 29.62 -23.14 30.81
N ASP A 456 28.68 -22.22 30.61
CA ASP A 456 28.92 -20.80 30.47
C ASP A 456 27.66 -19.97 30.87
N ILE A 457 27.89 -18.70 31.22
CA ILE A 457 26.86 -17.71 31.37
C ILE A 457 27.27 -16.51 30.52
N VAL A 458 26.43 -16.14 29.55
CA VAL A 458 26.70 -15.08 28.59
C VAL A 458 25.74 -13.93 28.79
N ALA A 459 26.24 -12.80 29.21
CA ALA A 459 25.53 -11.52 29.28
C ALA A 459 25.78 -10.72 28.01
N THR A 460 24.75 -10.51 27.21
CA THR A 460 24.81 -9.75 25.96
C THR A 460 24.08 -8.43 26.13
N GLU A 461 24.77 -7.33 25.86
CA GLU A 461 24.16 -6.02 25.83
C GLU A 461 23.12 -5.96 24.69
N ARG A 462 21.91 -5.55 25.02
CA ARG A 462 20.78 -5.39 24.11
C ARG A 462 20.15 -4.03 24.31
N PHE A 463 19.61 -3.50 23.25
CA PHE A 463 19.05 -2.15 23.23
C PHE A 463 17.56 -2.20 22.91
N THR A 464 16.81 -1.27 23.49
CA THR A 464 15.43 -1.08 23.12
C THR A 464 15.34 -0.74 21.62
N GLN A 465 14.31 -1.31 20.97
CA GLN A 465 14.10 -1.12 19.53
C GLN A 465 13.23 0.11 19.28
N ARG A 466 13.63 0.93 18.31
CA ARG A 466 12.80 2.03 17.84
C ARG A 466 11.50 1.50 17.19
N PRO A 467 10.40 2.28 17.15
CA PRO A 467 9.22 1.90 16.40
C PRO A 467 9.57 1.63 14.92
N PRO A 468 9.05 0.56 14.31
CA PRO A 468 9.32 0.28 12.90
C PRO A 468 8.60 1.28 12.00
N ARG A 469 9.23 1.67 10.89
CA ARG A 469 8.55 2.42 9.83
C ARG A 469 7.45 1.57 9.21
N TYR A 470 6.41 2.24 8.74
CA TYR A 470 5.32 1.55 8.07
C TYR A 470 5.78 0.90 6.76
N THR A 471 5.30 -0.33 6.52
CA THR A 471 5.13 -0.90 5.19
C THR A 471 3.76 -0.52 4.65
N GLU A 472 3.48 -0.77 3.37
CA GLU A 472 2.11 -0.61 2.85
C GLU A 472 1.11 -1.45 3.65
N ALA A 473 1.48 -2.69 4.02
CA ALA A 473 0.66 -3.60 4.81
C ALA A 473 0.35 -3.08 6.22
N SER A 474 1.38 -2.64 6.95
CA SER A 474 1.19 -2.13 8.32
C SER A 474 0.47 -0.77 8.33
N LEU A 475 0.58 0.03 7.26
CA LEU A 475 -0.22 1.24 7.11
C LEU A 475 -1.69 0.93 6.87
N VAL A 476 -2.02 -0.07 6.01
CA VAL A 476 -3.41 -0.53 5.84
C VAL A 476 -3.99 -0.99 7.15
N ARG A 477 -3.26 -1.81 7.91
CA ARG A 477 -3.68 -2.27 9.23
C ARG A 477 -3.96 -1.08 10.16
N ARG A 478 -3.06 -0.09 10.19
CA ARG A 478 -3.23 1.08 11.06
C ARG A 478 -4.43 1.95 10.68
N LEU A 479 -4.68 2.13 9.38
CA LEU A 479 -5.86 2.85 8.88
C LEU A 479 -7.16 2.12 9.28
N GLU A 480 -7.19 0.79 9.13
CA GLU A 480 -8.32 -0.04 9.55
C GLU A 480 -8.59 0.05 11.05
N GLU A 481 -7.55 -0.09 11.91
CA GLU A 481 -7.63 0.05 13.36
C GLU A 481 -8.22 1.40 13.79
N LEU A 482 -7.89 2.46 13.07
CA LEU A 482 -8.40 3.82 13.30
C LEU A 482 -9.78 4.08 12.68
N GLY A 483 -10.32 3.14 11.89
CA GLY A 483 -11.57 3.32 11.15
C GLY A 483 -11.48 4.31 9.98
N ILE A 484 -10.27 4.57 9.49
CA ILE A 484 -9.97 5.53 8.41
C ILE A 484 -9.93 4.81 7.07
N GLY A 485 -10.80 5.23 6.15
CA GLY A 485 -10.96 4.57 4.85
C GLY A 485 -11.86 3.34 4.91
N ARG A 486 -11.99 2.67 3.77
CA ARG A 486 -12.81 1.48 3.55
C ARG A 486 -12.10 0.54 2.56
N PRO A 487 -12.57 -0.69 2.34
CA PRO A 487 -11.98 -1.63 1.39
C PRO A 487 -11.69 -1.04 0.00
N SER A 488 -12.53 -0.15 -0.49
CA SER A 488 -12.34 0.52 -1.79
C SER A 488 -11.27 1.61 -1.79
N THR A 489 -10.85 2.15 -0.64
CA THR A 489 -10.00 3.35 -0.56
C THR A 489 -8.58 3.10 -0.06
N TYR A 490 -8.26 1.96 0.59
CA TYR A 490 -6.91 1.71 1.11
C TYR A 490 -5.83 1.76 0.02
N ALA A 491 -5.99 0.95 -1.03
CA ALA A 491 -5.02 0.89 -2.12
C ALA A 491 -4.89 2.23 -2.89
N PRO A 492 -5.99 2.90 -3.29
CA PRO A 492 -5.92 4.21 -3.93
C PRO A 492 -5.24 5.27 -3.06
N THR A 493 -5.50 5.30 -1.75
CA THR A 493 -4.88 6.26 -0.84
C THR A 493 -3.37 6.08 -0.79
N ILE A 494 -2.87 4.86 -0.57
CA ILE A 494 -1.45 4.55 -0.51
C ILE A 494 -0.75 4.87 -1.84
N GLN A 495 -1.39 4.58 -2.96
CA GLN A 495 -0.84 4.92 -4.26
C GLN A 495 -0.82 6.43 -4.50
N THR A 496 -1.85 7.15 -4.06
CA THR A 496 -1.95 8.60 -4.26
C THR A 496 -0.88 9.36 -3.50
N ILE A 497 -0.62 9.04 -2.23
CA ILE A 497 0.42 9.71 -1.43
C ILE A 497 1.81 9.47 -1.99
N GLN A 498 2.07 8.32 -2.62
CA GLN A 498 3.32 8.02 -3.32
C GLN A 498 3.40 8.75 -4.68
N ASN A 499 2.33 8.74 -5.48
CA ASN A 499 2.28 9.45 -6.77
C ASN A 499 2.42 10.96 -6.64
N ARG A 500 1.99 11.54 -5.51
CA ARG A 500 2.16 12.95 -5.16
C ARG A 500 3.52 13.27 -4.56
N GLU A 501 4.36 12.27 -4.42
CA GLU A 501 5.68 12.38 -3.82
C GLU A 501 5.67 12.93 -2.37
N TYR A 502 4.55 12.77 -1.64
CA TYR A 502 4.50 13.10 -0.21
C TYR A 502 5.16 12.02 0.64
N VAL A 503 5.14 10.80 0.13
CA VAL A 503 5.75 9.62 0.71
C VAL A 503 6.51 8.87 -0.36
N VAL A 504 7.67 8.35 -0.01
CA VAL A 504 8.46 7.47 -0.86
C VAL A 504 8.61 6.10 -0.22
N LYS A 505 8.59 5.07 -1.05
CA LYS A 505 8.94 3.72 -0.63
C LYS A 505 10.42 3.49 -0.93
N GLY A 506 11.19 3.13 0.08
CA GLY A 506 12.62 2.99 -0.07
C GLY A 506 13.29 2.18 1.01
N ASP A 507 14.61 2.10 0.87
CA ASP A 507 15.51 1.45 1.80
C ASP A 507 16.33 2.51 2.52
N LYS A 508 16.67 2.26 3.79
CA LYS A 508 17.60 3.06 4.57
C LYS A 508 18.74 2.16 5.03
N GLU A 509 19.94 2.61 4.82
CA GLU A 509 21.12 1.92 5.33
C GLU A 509 21.15 2.06 6.86
N GLY A 510 21.62 0.99 7.53
CA GLY A 510 21.80 1.02 8.97
C GLY A 510 23.12 1.68 9.34
N THR A 511 23.27 1.96 10.62
CA THR A 511 24.52 2.44 11.22
C THR A 511 25.16 1.33 12.06
N GLU A 512 26.49 1.30 12.11
CA GLU A 512 27.18 0.39 13.00
C GLU A 512 27.01 0.83 14.46
N ARG A 513 26.72 -0.13 15.32
CA ARG A 513 26.68 0.03 16.77
C ARG A 513 27.50 -1.07 17.42
N THR A 514 28.33 -0.69 18.38
CA THR A 514 29.06 -1.65 19.22
C THR A 514 28.18 -2.10 20.37
N TYR A 515 28.36 -3.34 20.80
CA TYR A 515 27.75 -3.90 22.00
C TYR A 515 28.70 -4.84 22.72
N ASN A 516 28.51 -4.99 24.02
CA ASN A 516 29.38 -5.76 24.87
C ASN A 516 28.79 -7.16 25.12
N ILE A 517 29.67 -8.17 25.15
CA ILE A 517 29.36 -9.53 25.57
C ILE A 517 30.28 -9.87 26.71
N ILE A 518 29.74 -10.15 27.88
CA ILE A 518 30.48 -10.54 29.08
C ILE A 518 30.15 -12.01 29.38
N THR A 519 31.16 -12.87 29.35
CA THR A 519 30.99 -14.32 29.48
C THR A 519 31.71 -14.84 30.70
N LEU A 520 31.00 -15.57 31.56
CA LEU A 520 31.58 -16.43 32.60
C LEU A 520 31.71 -17.83 32.07
N ALA A 521 32.94 -18.35 31.97
CA ALA A 521 33.25 -19.73 31.63
C ALA A 521 34.50 -20.16 32.37
N GLN A 522 34.52 -21.42 32.84
CA GLN A 522 35.68 -21.98 33.57
C GLN A 522 36.19 -21.05 34.69
N HIS A 523 35.28 -20.52 35.51
CA HIS A 523 35.52 -19.55 36.59
C HIS A 523 36.18 -18.24 36.16
N THR A 524 36.27 -17.94 34.85
CA THR A 524 36.87 -16.75 34.31
C THR A 524 35.82 -15.88 33.63
N ILE A 525 35.79 -14.58 33.94
CA ILE A 525 34.96 -13.61 33.28
C ILE A 525 35.79 -12.97 32.13
N LYS A 526 35.25 -12.98 30.92
CA LYS A 526 35.84 -12.36 29.73
C LYS A 526 34.85 -11.43 29.09
N GLU A 527 35.33 -10.26 28.67
CA GLU A 527 34.57 -9.28 27.91
C GLU A 527 35.04 -9.27 26.47
N VAL A 528 34.10 -9.19 25.54
CA VAL A 528 34.35 -9.07 24.10
C VAL A 528 33.38 -8.03 23.55
N GLN A 529 33.89 -7.10 22.77
CA GLN A 529 33.08 -6.12 22.04
C GLN A 529 32.81 -6.63 20.63
N LYS A 530 31.56 -6.51 20.19
CA LYS A 530 31.11 -6.83 18.82
C LYS A 530 30.37 -5.65 18.21
N THR A 531 30.24 -5.67 16.89
CA THR A 531 29.46 -4.69 16.13
C THR A 531 28.24 -5.34 15.51
N GLU A 532 27.15 -4.57 15.40
CA GLU A 532 25.93 -4.92 14.68
C GLU A 532 25.47 -3.73 13.83
N ILE A 533 24.73 -3.99 12.76
CA ILE A 533 24.11 -2.94 11.95
C ILE A 533 22.67 -2.73 12.44
N VAL A 534 22.38 -1.50 12.87
CA VAL A 534 21.06 -1.13 13.43
C VAL A 534 20.37 -0.08 12.56
N GLY A 535 19.06 -0.06 12.60
CA GLY A 535 18.27 0.96 11.93
C GLY A 535 18.18 0.80 10.41
N ALA A 536 18.63 -0.32 9.85
CA ALA A 536 18.42 -0.63 8.44
C ALA A 536 16.93 -0.88 8.17
N ASP A 537 16.42 -0.32 7.07
CA ASP A 537 15.05 -0.54 6.63
C ASP A 537 15.03 -0.98 5.17
N ARG A 538 14.09 -1.85 4.82
CA ARG A 538 13.85 -2.28 3.45
C ARG A 538 12.38 -2.12 3.09
N ASN A 539 12.11 -1.53 1.90
CA ASN A 539 10.75 -1.35 1.38
C ASN A 539 9.80 -0.60 2.33
N LYS A 540 10.30 0.36 3.13
CA LYS A 540 9.51 1.13 4.09
C LYS A 540 9.00 2.43 3.47
N LEU A 541 7.86 2.90 3.99
CA LEU A 541 7.28 4.20 3.66
C LEU A 541 7.95 5.27 4.51
N MET A 542 8.47 6.30 3.85
CA MET A 542 9.15 7.43 4.48
C MET A 542 8.55 8.74 3.97
N PRO A 543 8.34 9.74 4.82
CA PRO A 543 7.88 11.04 4.36
C PRO A 543 8.98 11.72 3.55
N THR A 544 8.58 12.54 2.60
CA THR A 544 9.48 13.49 1.92
C THR A 544 9.42 14.84 2.63
N ASP A 545 10.41 15.69 2.42
CA ASP A 545 10.36 17.05 2.99
C ASP A 545 9.09 17.80 2.60
N ILE A 546 8.62 17.65 1.36
CA ILE A 546 7.38 18.29 0.93
C ILE A 546 6.15 17.66 1.60
N GLY A 547 6.17 16.35 1.84
CA GLY A 547 5.12 15.65 2.58
C GLY A 547 5.03 16.15 4.02
N THR A 548 6.19 16.31 4.69
CA THR A 548 6.28 16.85 6.04
C THR A 548 5.78 18.29 6.12
N VAL A 549 6.23 19.17 5.21
CA VAL A 549 5.81 20.58 5.18
C VAL A 549 4.30 20.72 4.93
N VAL A 550 3.73 19.91 4.02
CA VAL A 550 2.28 19.90 3.78
C VAL A 550 1.53 19.39 5.02
N ASN A 551 2.03 18.35 5.66
CA ASN A 551 1.45 17.85 6.92
C ASN A 551 1.43 18.93 7.99
N ASP A 552 2.55 19.62 8.24
CA ASP A 552 2.67 20.62 9.28
C ASP A 552 1.77 21.83 9.01
N PHE A 553 1.72 22.27 7.76
CA PHE A 553 0.77 23.28 7.33
C PHE A 553 -0.68 22.89 7.63
N LEU A 554 -1.07 21.66 7.29
CA LEU A 554 -2.42 21.19 7.51
C LEU A 554 -2.71 20.97 8.99
N MET A 555 -1.74 20.56 9.79
CA MET A 555 -1.87 20.44 11.25
C MET A 555 -2.02 21.79 11.95
N GLU A 556 -1.32 22.82 11.46
CA GLU A 556 -1.38 24.17 12.01
C GLU A 556 -2.71 24.87 11.69
N TYR A 557 -3.15 24.84 10.41
CA TYR A 557 -4.31 25.59 9.97
C TYR A 557 -5.62 24.80 9.92
N PHE A 558 -5.56 23.47 9.82
CA PHE A 558 -6.71 22.57 9.67
C PHE A 558 -6.68 21.37 10.61
N PRO A 559 -6.39 21.58 11.93
CA PRO A 559 -6.23 20.46 12.87
C PRO A 559 -7.47 19.57 12.95
N GLY A 560 -8.67 20.12 12.79
CA GLY A 560 -9.92 19.37 12.77
C GLY A 560 -10.03 18.39 11.60
N VAL A 561 -9.60 18.79 10.39
CA VAL A 561 -9.60 17.91 9.20
C VAL A 561 -8.53 16.82 9.31
N MET A 562 -7.43 17.13 10.01
CA MET A 562 -6.32 16.21 10.23
C MET A 562 -6.55 15.24 11.40
N ASP A 563 -7.62 15.44 12.19
CA ASP A 563 -7.95 14.56 13.32
C ASP A 563 -8.38 13.18 12.86
N TYR A 564 -7.84 12.13 13.49
CA TYR A 564 -8.14 10.74 13.15
C TYR A 564 -9.60 10.38 13.42
N ASN A 565 -10.15 10.84 14.55
CA ASN A 565 -11.54 10.57 14.93
C ASN A 565 -12.51 11.28 14.01
N PHE A 566 -12.17 12.49 13.57
CA PHE A 566 -12.98 13.22 12.59
C PHE A 566 -13.12 12.42 11.29
N THR A 567 -12.01 11.97 10.71
CA THR A 567 -12.02 11.16 9.47
C THR A 567 -12.82 9.86 9.66
N ALA A 568 -12.65 9.20 10.81
CA ALA A 568 -13.42 8.00 11.14
C ALA A 568 -14.92 8.29 11.34
N SER A 569 -15.30 9.43 11.94
CA SER A 569 -16.71 9.80 12.11
C SER A 569 -17.41 10.10 10.79
N VAL A 570 -16.72 10.77 9.86
CA VAL A 570 -17.26 11.01 8.52
C VAL A 570 -17.51 9.69 7.76
N GLU A 571 -16.62 8.69 7.89
CA GLU A 571 -16.86 7.38 7.30
C GLU A 571 -18.09 6.69 7.91
N LYS A 572 -18.33 6.85 9.22
CA LYS A 572 -19.55 6.35 9.89
C LYS A 572 -20.81 7.11 9.46
N GLU A 573 -20.71 8.41 9.24
CA GLU A 573 -21.84 9.20 8.70
C GLU A 573 -22.22 8.71 7.28
N PHE A 574 -21.23 8.38 6.44
CA PHE A 574 -21.52 7.77 5.14
C PHE A 574 -22.09 6.35 5.24
N ASP A 575 -21.73 5.59 6.27
CA ASP A 575 -22.36 4.30 6.54
C ASP A 575 -23.83 4.50 6.96
N ALA A 576 -24.14 5.46 7.85
CA ALA A 576 -25.49 5.82 8.23
C ALA A 576 -26.36 6.31 7.05
N VAL A 577 -25.75 7.05 6.10
CA VAL A 577 -26.42 7.42 4.84
C VAL A 577 -26.75 6.17 4.02
N ALA A 578 -25.82 5.22 3.92
CA ALA A 578 -26.03 3.97 3.16
C ALA A 578 -27.11 3.07 3.77
N GLU A 579 -27.33 3.17 5.07
CA GLU A 579 -28.37 2.46 5.83
C GLU A 579 -29.73 3.21 5.85
N GLY A 580 -29.79 4.43 5.25
CA GLY A 580 -31.00 5.27 5.22
C GLY A 580 -31.29 5.98 6.55
N GLU A 581 -30.35 5.96 7.50
CA GLU A 581 -30.49 6.59 8.83
C GLU A 581 -30.16 8.09 8.82
N MET A 582 -29.44 8.59 7.78
CA MET A 582 -29.02 9.98 7.65
C MET A 582 -29.24 10.51 6.23
N VAL A 583 -29.68 11.76 6.13
CA VAL A 583 -29.78 12.45 4.85
C VAL A 583 -28.38 12.94 4.44
N TRP A 584 -27.95 12.60 3.24
CA TRP A 584 -26.58 12.89 2.77
C TRP A 584 -26.25 14.39 2.71
N THR A 585 -27.24 15.24 2.37
CA THR A 585 -27.07 16.71 2.32
C THR A 585 -26.83 17.30 3.70
N ASP A 586 -27.45 16.73 4.75
CA ASP A 586 -27.24 17.20 6.13
C ASP A 586 -25.80 16.89 6.60
N ALA A 587 -25.29 15.72 6.22
CA ALA A 587 -23.89 15.37 6.52
C ALA A 587 -22.89 16.35 5.85
N ILE A 588 -23.14 16.71 4.58
CA ILE A 588 -22.32 17.66 3.85
C ILE A 588 -22.47 19.07 4.41
N ASP A 589 -23.67 19.54 4.70
CA ASP A 589 -23.95 20.87 5.24
C ASP A 589 -23.29 21.08 6.61
N LYS A 590 -23.42 20.09 7.49
CA LYS A 590 -22.75 20.10 8.80
C LYS A 590 -21.23 20.25 8.67
N PHE A 591 -20.64 19.49 7.73
CA PHE A 591 -19.20 19.58 7.47
C PHE A 591 -18.82 20.94 6.88
N TYR A 592 -19.51 21.38 5.83
CA TYR A 592 -19.17 22.59 5.09
C TYR A 592 -19.22 23.86 5.96
N LYS A 593 -20.24 23.99 6.82
CA LYS A 593 -20.38 25.11 7.77
C LYS A 593 -19.24 25.22 8.78
N LEU A 594 -18.61 24.09 9.12
CA LEU A 594 -17.46 24.09 10.02
C LEU A 594 -16.13 24.28 9.26
N PHE A 595 -16.06 23.78 8.04
CA PHE A 595 -14.83 23.71 7.26
C PHE A 595 -14.53 25.00 6.48
N HIS A 596 -15.51 25.52 5.76
CA HIS A 596 -15.33 26.67 4.87
C HIS A 596 -14.79 27.94 5.57
N PRO A 597 -15.30 28.37 6.74
CA PRO A 597 -14.77 29.52 7.46
C PRO A 597 -13.28 29.38 7.83
N ILE A 598 -12.83 28.18 8.18
CA ILE A 598 -11.42 27.90 8.49
C ILE A 598 -10.56 28.06 7.22
N VAL A 599 -11.08 27.65 6.06
CA VAL A 599 -10.37 27.82 4.78
C VAL A 599 -10.21 29.29 4.44
N GLU A 600 -11.26 30.10 4.62
CA GLU A 600 -11.22 31.56 4.37
C GLU A 600 -10.23 32.24 5.33
N GLU A 601 -10.24 31.89 6.60
CA GLU A 601 -9.29 32.40 7.58
C GLU A 601 -7.85 32.05 7.18
N ALA A 602 -7.55 30.77 6.92
CA ALA A 602 -6.23 30.32 6.50
C ALA A 602 -5.77 30.98 5.19
N ALA A 603 -6.67 31.23 4.24
CA ALA A 603 -6.37 31.93 3.00
C ALA A 603 -6.03 33.41 3.19
N SER A 604 -6.63 34.06 4.20
CA SER A 604 -6.49 35.49 4.50
C SER A 604 -5.23 35.83 5.29
N VAL A 605 -4.78 34.94 6.18
CA VAL A 605 -3.59 35.17 7.03
C VAL A 605 -2.36 35.47 6.18
N ARG A 606 -1.72 36.62 6.42
CA ARG A 606 -0.38 36.92 5.86
C ARG A 606 0.66 36.25 6.75
N THR A 607 1.25 35.16 6.28
CA THR A 607 2.37 34.51 6.94
C THR A 607 3.64 35.32 6.74
N GLU A 608 4.23 35.84 7.81
CA GLU A 608 5.53 36.51 7.78
C GLU A 608 6.67 35.52 7.45
N HIS A 609 6.53 34.27 7.86
CA HIS A 609 7.42 33.17 7.52
C HIS A 609 6.68 32.14 6.65
N LYS A 610 7.37 31.62 5.62
CA LYS A 610 6.82 30.52 4.82
C LYS A 610 6.87 29.23 5.65
N VAL A 611 5.77 28.53 5.69
CA VAL A 611 5.70 27.21 6.34
C VAL A 611 6.78 26.29 5.76
N GLY A 612 7.51 25.60 6.65
CA GLY A 612 8.63 24.74 6.27
C GLY A 612 9.95 25.49 6.08
N GLU A 613 10.09 26.73 6.57
CA GLU A 613 11.36 27.43 6.70
C GLU A 613 11.87 27.28 8.13
N ARG A 614 13.09 26.75 8.29
CA ARG A 614 13.77 26.57 9.58
C ARG A 614 15.07 27.35 9.58
N GLU A 615 15.27 28.20 10.56
CA GLU A 615 16.54 28.90 10.78
C GLU A 615 17.53 27.92 11.43
N LEU A 616 18.72 27.78 10.83
CA LEU A 616 19.78 26.91 11.31
C LEU A 616 20.80 27.64 12.19
N GLY A 617 20.90 28.96 12.06
CA GLY A 617 21.87 29.81 12.73
C GLY A 617 22.47 30.85 11.84
N ILE A 618 23.70 31.29 12.14
CA ILE A 618 24.41 32.36 11.43
C ILE A 618 25.64 31.75 10.73
N ASP A 619 25.83 32.07 9.46
CA ASP A 619 27.07 31.72 8.72
C ASP A 619 28.27 32.46 9.32
N PRO A 620 29.29 31.75 9.84
CA PRO A 620 30.46 32.37 10.44
C PRO A 620 31.29 33.23 9.47
N LYS A 621 31.19 32.97 8.15
CA LYS A 621 31.99 33.70 7.12
C LYS A 621 31.33 35.03 6.74
N SER A 622 30.01 35.05 6.60
CA SER A 622 29.29 36.24 6.10
C SER A 622 28.52 37.00 7.18
N GLY A 623 28.35 36.42 8.40
CA GLY A 623 27.50 36.98 9.45
C GLY A 623 26.01 36.98 9.13
N LYS A 624 25.57 36.28 8.08
CA LYS A 624 24.18 36.25 7.62
C LYS A 624 23.44 35.03 8.15
N PRO A 625 22.11 35.14 8.37
CA PRO A 625 21.31 34.00 8.81
C PRO A 625 21.23 32.94 7.72
N VAL A 626 21.17 31.68 8.18
CA VAL A 626 21.08 30.49 7.34
C VAL A 626 19.74 29.81 7.57
N PHE A 627 19.01 29.60 6.49
CA PHE A 627 17.70 28.97 6.52
C PHE A 627 17.70 27.70 5.65
N VAL A 628 16.91 26.70 6.06
CA VAL A 628 16.53 25.60 5.18
C VAL A 628 15.04 25.67 4.89
N LYS A 629 14.65 25.45 3.64
CA LYS A 629 13.25 25.57 3.17
C LYS A 629 12.96 24.83 1.87
N ILE A 630 11.69 24.74 1.52
CA ILE A 630 11.26 24.26 0.20
C ILE A 630 11.44 25.36 -0.83
N GLY A 631 12.34 25.17 -1.76
CA GLY A 631 12.53 26.00 -2.94
C GLY A 631 11.67 25.54 -4.13
N ARG A 632 11.78 26.26 -5.26
CA ARG A 632 11.04 25.94 -6.49
C ARG A 632 11.28 24.52 -7.01
N TYR A 633 12.50 24.02 -6.83
CA TYR A 633 12.96 22.74 -7.37
C TYR A 633 13.19 21.66 -6.31
N GLY A 634 12.84 21.90 -5.06
CA GLY A 634 13.02 21.01 -3.93
C GLY A 634 13.62 21.72 -2.71
N PRO A 635 14.01 20.96 -1.66
CA PRO A 635 14.58 21.53 -0.46
C PRO A 635 15.95 22.20 -0.71
N VAL A 636 16.13 23.41 -0.15
CA VAL A 636 17.33 24.22 -0.31
C VAL A 636 17.76 24.86 0.99
N VAL A 637 19.04 25.05 1.16
CA VAL A 637 19.63 25.95 2.16
C VAL A 637 19.78 27.34 1.53
N GLN A 638 19.49 28.38 2.29
CA GLN A 638 19.63 29.78 1.90
C GLN A 638 20.51 30.51 2.89
N ILE A 639 21.53 31.24 2.43
CA ILE A 639 22.31 32.19 3.24
C ILE A 639 21.86 33.61 2.91
N GLY A 640 21.47 34.35 3.94
CA GLY A 640 20.94 35.73 3.84
C GLY A 640 19.46 35.77 3.48
N GLN A 641 18.84 36.91 3.74
CA GLN A 641 17.43 37.17 3.41
C GLN A 641 17.30 37.96 2.10
N ALA A 642 16.19 37.74 1.40
CA ALA A 642 15.84 38.57 0.25
C ALA A 642 15.20 39.87 0.74
N HIS A 643 15.68 40.99 0.27
CA HIS A 643 15.08 42.31 0.54
C HIS A 643 14.39 42.81 -0.76
N PRO A 644 13.06 42.49 -0.93
CA PRO A 644 12.35 42.82 -2.17
C PRO A 644 12.30 44.33 -2.49
N GLU A 645 12.42 45.15 -1.44
CA GLU A 645 12.33 46.62 -1.54
C GLU A 645 13.68 47.27 -1.88
N ASP A 646 14.82 46.56 -1.62
CA ASP A 646 16.15 47.06 -1.92
C ASP A 646 16.82 46.25 -3.06
N LYS A 647 16.83 46.80 -4.25
CA LYS A 647 17.42 46.16 -5.46
C LYS A 647 18.94 46.08 -5.40
N GLU A 648 19.61 46.86 -4.55
CA GLU A 648 21.06 46.88 -4.37
C GLU A 648 21.53 45.90 -3.27
N ALA A 649 20.61 45.37 -2.47
CA ALA A 649 20.95 44.37 -1.45
C ALA A 649 21.55 43.10 -2.08
N PRO A 650 22.59 42.52 -1.48
CA PRO A 650 23.19 41.28 -2.00
C PRO A 650 22.18 40.14 -2.00
N LYS A 651 22.02 39.53 -3.17
CA LYS A 651 21.10 38.41 -3.37
C LYS A 651 21.47 37.24 -2.43
N PRO A 652 20.48 36.55 -1.86
CA PRO A 652 20.73 35.35 -1.07
C PRO A 652 21.37 34.26 -1.91
N GLN A 653 22.23 33.45 -1.28
CA GLN A 653 22.82 32.28 -1.90
C GLN A 653 21.97 31.04 -1.61
N PHE A 654 21.96 30.08 -2.54
CA PHE A 654 21.16 28.85 -2.41
C PHE A 654 22.01 27.62 -2.71
N ALA A 655 21.85 26.58 -1.89
CA ALA A 655 22.39 25.26 -2.14
C ALA A 655 21.30 24.20 -1.99
N THR A 656 21.29 23.20 -2.87
CA THR A 656 20.30 22.10 -2.84
C THR A 656 20.73 21.04 -1.83
N LEU A 657 19.81 20.51 -1.04
CA LEU A 657 20.08 19.40 -0.13
C LEU A 657 20.47 18.14 -0.93
N MET A 658 21.39 17.38 -0.36
CA MET A 658 21.77 16.08 -0.92
C MET A 658 20.73 15.01 -0.60
N LYS A 659 20.75 13.93 -1.37
CA LYS A 659 19.87 12.79 -1.13
C LYS A 659 20.19 12.17 0.24
N GLY A 660 19.19 12.05 1.08
CA GLY A 660 19.29 11.54 2.45
C GLY A 660 19.38 12.62 3.52
N GLN A 661 19.56 13.89 3.12
CA GLN A 661 19.38 15.04 4.03
C GLN A 661 17.92 15.49 4.00
N SER A 662 17.44 15.98 5.13
CA SER A 662 16.07 16.47 5.32
C SER A 662 16.07 17.86 5.92
N ILE A 663 15.04 18.65 5.61
CA ILE A 663 14.82 19.97 6.23
C ILE A 663 14.74 19.85 7.76
N GLU A 664 14.17 18.78 8.29
CA GLU A 664 13.99 18.60 9.73
C GLU A 664 15.30 18.33 10.48
N THR A 665 16.21 17.58 9.85
CA THR A 665 17.38 17.04 10.57
C THR A 665 18.72 17.67 10.21
N ILE A 666 18.82 18.40 9.10
CA ILE A 666 20.08 19.02 8.66
C ILE A 666 20.60 20.00 9.70
N THR A 667 21.87 19.91 10.04
CA THR A 667 22.56 20.82 10.94
C THR A 667 23.13 22.03 10.20
N LEU A 668 23.48 23.10 10.94
CA LEU A 668 24.15 24.29 10.36
C LEU A 668 25.46 23.90 9.65
N GLU A 669 26.26 23.05 10.27
CA GLU A 669 27.56 22.62 9.72
C GLU A 669 27.38 21.86 8.40
N GLU A 670 26.43 20.92 8.33
CA GLU A 670 26.12 20.18 7.12
C GLU A 670 25.58 21.11 6.02
N ALA A 671 24.73 22.05 6.39
CA ALA A 671 24.14 23.02 5.47
C ALA A 671 25.19 23.93 4.84
N LEU A 672 26.16 24.41 5.63
CA LEU A 672 27.25 25.25 5.12
C LEU A 672 28.19 24.51 4.16
N LYS A 673 28.45 23.22 4.37
CA LYS A 673 29.24 22.38 3.45
C LYS A 673 28.62 22.28 2.05
N LEU A 674 27.31 22.43 1.92
CA LEU A 674 26.65 22.39 0.61
C LEU A 674 27.04 23.56 -0.31
N PHE A 675 27.48 24.66 0.26
CA PHE A 675 27.94 25.82 -0.51
C PHE A 675 29.38 25.68 -1.06
N ASP A 676 30.08 24.61 -0.68
CA ASP A 676 31.36 24.24 -1.32
C ASP A 676 31.14 23.66 -2.73
N LEU A 677 29.89 23.37 -3.11
CA LEU A 677 29.49 22.95 -4.45
C LEU A 677 28.91 24.15 -5.25
N PRO A 678 29.19 24.24 -6.56
CA PRO A 678 29.95 23.31 -7.40
C PRO A 678 31.47 23.39 -7.14
N ARG A 679 32.13 22.24 -7.06
CA ARG A 679 33.56 22.10 -6.76
C ARG A 679 34.31 21.61 -7.99
N THR A 680 35.40 22.30 -8.35
CA THR A 680 36.35 21.81 -9.35
C THR A 680 37.15 20.64 -8.74
N ILE A 681 37.10 19.48 -9.41
CA ILE A 681 37.79 18.26 -8.97
C ILE A 681 39.20 18.21 -9.55
N GLY A 682 39.37 18.62 -10.81
CA GLY A 682 40.63 18.56 -11.59
C GLY A 682 40.35 18.68 -13.07
N GLU A 683 41.34 18.35 -13.88
CA GLU A 683 41.23 18.31 -15.33
C GLU A 683 41.45 16.90 -15.87
N TYR A 684 40.68 16.54 -16.88
CA TYR A 684 40.79 15.29 -17.62
C TYR A 684 40.62 15.54 -19.11
N GLU A 685 41.51 15.00 -19.96
CA GLU A 685 41.56 15.27 -21.42
C GLU A 685 41.52 16.79 -21.76
N GLY A 686 42.22 17.62 -20.96
CA GLY A 686 42.28 19.06 -21.16
C GLY A 686 40.98 19.81 -20.87
N LYS A 687 40.04 19.16 -20.17
CA LYS A 687 38.73 19.74 -19.75
C LYS A 687 38.58 19.63 -18.24
N VAL A 688 37.99 20.69 -17.67
CA VAL A 688 37.74 20.77 -16.23
C VAL A 688 36.59 19.83 -15.82
N MET A 689 36.81 19.07 -14.75
CA MET A 689 35.77 18.26 -14.09
C MET A 689 35.20 19.04 -12.91
N VAL A 690 33.87 19.14 -12.84
CA VAL A 690 33.15 19.86 -11.79
C VAL A 690 32.12 18.98 -11.15
N ALA A 691 32.24 18.73 -9.83
CA ALA A 691 31.17 18.09 -9.03
C ALA A 691 30.08 19.11 -8.66
N ALA A 692 28.86 18.71 -8.81
CA ALA A 692 27.69 19.53 -8.45
C ALA A 692 26.49 18.65 -8.08
N VAL A 693 25.47 19.26 -7.50
CA VAL A 693 24.17 18.62 -7.22
C VAL A 693 23.11 19.26 -8.09
N GLY A 694 22.33 18.46 -8.79
CA GLY A 694 21.23 18.90 -9.65
C GLY A 694 19.91 18.20 -9.31
N ARG A 695 18.88 18.49 -10.10
CA ARG A 695 17.51 17.92 -9.92
C ARG A 695 17.47 16.39 -9.84
N PHE A 696 18.39 15.72 -10.51
CA PHE A 696 18.45 14.26 -10.57
C PHE A 696 19.50 13.66 -9.61
N GLY A 697 20.09 14.49 -8.74
CA GLY A 697 21.10 14.10 -7.76
C GLY A 697 22.48 14.62 -8.11
N PRO A 698 23.54 14.15 -7.39
CA PRO A 698 24.91 14.56 -7.61
C PRO A 698 25.46 14.06 -8.95
N PHE A 699 26.26 14.91 -9.61
CA PHE A 699 26.85 14.64 -10.92
C PHE A 699 28.23 15.30 -11.09
N ILE A 700 29.01 14.76 -12.02
CA ILE A 700 30.21 15.36 -12.55
C ILE A 700 29.87 15.96 -13.90
N ARG A 701 30.20 17.24 -14.10
CA ARG A 701 30.18 17.88 -15.41
C ARG A 701 31.57 17.85 -16.03
N HIS A 702 31.69 17.26 -17.21
CA HIS A 702 32.92 17.18 -17.99
C HIS A 702 32.60 17.31 -19.48
N ASP A 703 33.27 18.20 -20.18
CA ASP A 703 33.08 18.45 -21.62
C ASP A 703 31.61 18.59 -22.06
N GLY A 704 30.82 19.38 -21.30
CA GLY A 704 29.40 19.58 -21.56
C GLY A 704 28.48 18.38 -21.23
N LYS A 705 29.06 17.23 -20.88
CA LYS A 705 28.31 16.01 -20.47
C LYS A 705 28.15 15.93 -18.95
N PHE A 706 27.07 15.26 -18.53
CA PHE A 706 26.76 15.04 -17.12
C PHE A 706 26.88 13.55 -16.79
N VAL A 707 27.71 13.21 -15.81
CA VAL A 707 27.90 11.85 -15.33
C VAL A 707 27.38 11.75 -13.91
N SER A 708 26.39 10.90 -13.64
CA SER A 708 25.84 10.74 -12.30
C SER A 708 26.85 10.13 -11.35
N ILE A 709 26.98 10.70 -10.15
CA ILE A 709 27.76 10.13 -9.06
C ILE A 709 26.89 9.05 -8.39
N PRO A 710 27.35 7.79 -8.33
CA PRO A 710 26.58 6.69 -7.73
C PRO A 710 26.44 6.84 -6.21
N LYS A 711 25.50 6.08 -5.63
CA LYS A 711 25.37 5.95 -4.18
C LYS A 711 26.67 5.40 -3.60
N GLY A 712 27.13 6.00 -2.51
CA GLY A 712 28.39 5.64 -1.85
C GLY A 712 29.54 6.59 -2.12
N LEU A 713 29.48 7.43 -3.18
CA LEU A 713 30.43 8.50 -3.42
C LEU A 713 29.81 9.86 -3.09
N ASN A 714 30.59 10.69 -2.37
CA ASN A 714 30.12 12.01 -1.94
C ASN A 714 30.71 13.11 -2.87
N PRO A 715 29.87 13.97 -3.50
CA PRO A 715 30.31 15.04 -4.39
C PRO A 715 31.22 16.06 -3.70
N LEU A 716 31.15 16.18 -2.37
CA LEU A 716 32.03 17.05 -1.58
C LEU A 716 33.46 16.51 -1.44
N SER A 717 33.64 15.19 -1.51
CA SER A 717 34.94 14.54 -1.27
C SER A 717 35.47 13.70 -2.44
N ILE A 718 34.70 13.51 -3.51
CA ILE A 718 35.09 12.68 -4.67
C ILE A 718 36.46 13.12 -5.22
N THR A 719 37.34 12.17 -5.45
CA THR A 719 38.70 12.42 -5.97
C THR A 719 38.70 12.55 -7.49
N ALA A 720 39.82 13.02 -8.04
CA ALA A 720 39.98 13.12 -9.50
C ALA A 720 39.99 11.74 -10.16
N GLU A 721 40.62 10.75 -9.52
CA GLU A 721 40.68 9.37 -9.99
C GLU A 721 39.30 8.74 -10.07
N GLU A 722 38.49 8.83 -9.00
CA GLU A 722 37.12 8.33 -8.95
C GLU A 722 36.24 9.00 -10.00
N ALA A 723 36.40 10.31 -10.21
CA ALA A 723 35.68 11.06 -11.22
C ALA A 723 36.00 10.60 -12.65
N ILE A 724 37.29 10.33 -12.93
CA ILE A 724 37.76 9.81 -14.23
C ILE A 724 37.19 8.43 -14.47
N GLU A 725 37.22 7.53 -13.48
CA GLU A 725 36.61 6.19 -13.60
C GLU A 725 35.13 6.24 -13.96
N LEU A 726 34.37 7.15 -13.35
CA LEU A 726 32.95 7.33 -13.65
C LEU A 726 32.73 7.89 -15.07
N ILE A 727 33.59 8.80 -15.53
CA ILE A 727 33.53 9.36 -16.87
C ILE A 727 33.84 8.27 -17.91
N GLU A 728 34.90 7.48 -17.69
CA GLU A 728 35.26 6.38 -18.57
C GLU A 728 34.21 5.28 -18.62
N ALA A 729 33.69 4.88 -17.48
CA ALA A 729 32.58 3.91 -17.40
C ALA A 729 31.31 4.41 -18.16
N LYS A 730 31.07 5.71 -18.15
CA LYS A 730 29.98 6.29 -18.93
C LYS A 730 30.28 6.32 -20.42
N LYS A 731 31.50 6.65 -20.84
CA LYS A 731 31.90 6.62 -22.25
C LYS A 731 31.73 5.20 -22.81
N GLN A 732 32.27 4.18 -22.12
CA GLN A 732 32.10 2.78 -22.50
C GLN A 732 30.64 2.35 -22.61
N LYS A 733 29.78 2.77 -21.67
CA LYS A 733 28.37 2.51 -21.74
C LYS A 733 27.66 3.17 -22.92
N ASP A 734 28.04 4.41 -23.22
CA ASP A 734 27.49 5.16 -24.35
C ASP A 734 27.97 4.53 -25.69
N GLU A 735 29.21 4.02 -25.79
CA GLU A 735 29.73 3.26 -26.92
C GLU A 735 28.97 1.92 -27.10
N GLN A 736 28.82 1.14 -26.03
CA GLN A 736 28.07 -0.13 -26.05
C GLN A 736 26.57 0.03 -26.37
N ARG A 737 26.04 1.22 -26.11
CA ARG A 737 24.66 1.54 -26.46
C ARG A 737 24.46 1.75 -27.95
N PHE A 738 25.51 2.15 -28.66
CA PHE A 738 25.49 2.46 -30.07
C PHE A 738 25.65 1.19 -30.91
N ILE A 739 24.71 0.90 -31.82
CA ILE A 739 24.75 -0.27 -32.70
C ILE A 739 25.11 0.15 -34.11
N LYS A 740 24.39 1.13 -34.71
CA LYS A 740 24.58 1.56 -36.09
C LYS A 740 24.14 3.01 -36.30
N LYS A 741 24.85 3.72 -37.17
CA LYS A 741 24.48 5.01 -37.71
C LYS A 741 24.28 4.87 -39.23
N PHE A 742 23.34 5.61 -39.77
CA PHE A 742 23.06 5.59 -41.20
C PHE A 742 23.75 6.81 -41.85
N ASP A 743 24.57 6.52 -42.88
CA ASP A 743 25.30 7.58 -43.59
C ASP A 743 24.33 8.44 -44.44
N GLU A 744 23.20 7.84 -44.87
CA GLU A 744 22.18 8.53 -45.64
C GLU A 744 21.36 9.53 -44.83
N ASP A 745 21.18 9.30 -43.52
CA ASP A 745 20.49 10.22 -42.62
C ASP A 745 21.13 10.18 -41.23
N PRO A 746 22.04 11.13 -40.91
CA PRO A 746 22.77 11.20 -39.65
C PRO A 746 21.88 11.35 -38.41
N GLU A 747 20.62 11.73 -38.57
CA GLU A 747 19.65 11.80 -37.45
C GLU A 747 19.02 10.45 -37.11
N MET A 748 19.31 9.39 -37.92
CA MET A 748 18.84 8.04 -37.68
C MET A 748 19.96 7.17 -37.09
N GLU A 749 19.68 6.59 -35.93
CA GLU A 749 20.64 5.74 -35.22
C GLU A 749 19.91 4.49 -34.67
N ILE A 750 20.63 3.35 -34.65
CA ILE A 750 20.18 2.16 -33.91
C ILE A 750 20.93 2.13 -32.59
N LEU A 751 20.17 2.13 -31.52
CA LEU A 751 20.67 2.17 -30.16
C LEU A 751 20.15 0.95 -29.36
N ASN A 752 20.98 0.47 -28.44
CA ASN A 752 20.58 -0.56 -27.48
C ASN A 752 19.93 0.08 -26.25
N GLY A 753 18.72 -0.31 -25.94
CA GLY A 753 17.95 0.20 -24.81
C GLY A 753 17.63 -0.86 -23.76
N ARG A 754 17.06 -0.44 -22.62
CA ARG A 754 16.67 -1.33 -21.52
C ARG A 754 15.72 -2.48 -21.96
N PHE A 755 14.97 -2.28 -23.03
CA PHE A 755 13.98 -3.23 -23.55
C PHE A 755 14.39 -3.86 -24.89
N GLY A 756 15.70 -3.73 -25.25
CA GLY A 756 16.29 -4.18 -26.50
C GLY A 756 16.57 -3.06 -27.49
N PRO A 757 17.08 -3.40 -28.69
CA PRO A 757 17.43 -2.45 -29.73
C PRO A 757 16.24 -1.63 -30.22
N TYR A 758 16.49 -0.36 -30.56
CA TYR A 758 15.48 0.55 -31.10
C TYR A 758 16.10 1.56 -32.07
N ILE A 759 15.33 2.05 -33.00
CA ILE A 759 15.73 3.13 -33.91
C ILE A 759 15.38 4.47 -33.22
N SER A 760 16.38 5.34 -33.07
CA SER A 760 16.19 6.73 -32.69
C SER A 760 16.22 7.60 -33.95
N TYR A 761 15.15 8.37 -34.20
CA TYR A 761 15.02 9.24 -35.34
C TYR A 761 14.25 10.51 -34.98
N LYS A 762 14.84 11.68 -35.22
CA LYS A 762 14.24 13.00 -34.94
C LYS A 762 13.65 13.10 -33.51
N LYS A 763 14.39 12.65 -32.52
CA LYS A 763 13.99 12.61 -31.08
C LYS A 763 12.79 11.68 -30.78
N LYS A 764 12.43 10.78 -31.70
CA LYS A 764 11.42 9.72 -31.46
C LYS A 764 12.09 8.35 -31.49
N ASN A 765 11.61 7.45 -30.64
CA ASN A 765 12.14 6.09 -30.54
C ASN A 765 11.14 5.10 -31.16
N TYR A 766 11.62 4.24 -32.05
CA TYR A 766 10.84 3.21 -32.73
C TYR A 766 11.39 1.84 -32.35
N ARG A 767 10.55 1.00 -31.82
CA ARG A 767 10.93 -0.34 -31.39
C ARG A 767 11.22 -1.23 -32.60
N ILE A 768 12.36 -1.94 -32.57
CA ILE A 768 12.69 -2.96 -33.53
C ILE A 768 11.96 -4.25 -33.12
N PRO A 769 11.21 -4.92 -34.05
CA PRO A 769 10.57 -6.18 -33.77
C PRO A 769 11.58 -7.27 -33.38
N LYS A 770 11.20 -8.12 -32.44
CA LYS A 770 12.06 -9.23 -31.97
C LYS A 770 12.37 -10.29 -33.05
N THR A 771 11.67 -10.25 -34.15
CA THR A 771 11.92 -11.11 -35.32
C THR A 771 13.19 -10.74 -36.09
N ILE A 772 13.75 -9.56 -35.82
CA ILE A 772 15.02 -9.12 -36.42
C ILE A 772 16.14 -9.47 -35.44
N GLU A 773 16.83 -10.58 -35.72
CA GLU A 773 17.90 -11.10 -34.85
C GLU A 773 19.17 -10.27 -34.89
N LYS A 774 19.43 -9.55 -35.98
CA LYS A 774 20.64 -8.74 -36.20
C LYS A 774 20.26 -7.30 -36.55
N PRO A 775 20.03 -6.43 -35.54
CA PRO A 775 19.67 -5.02 -35.77
C PRO A 775 20.70 -4.22 -36.55
N GLU A 776 21.97 -4.63 -36.49
CA GLU A 776 23.07 -4.04 -37.23
C GLU A 776 22.94 -4.17 -38.74
N ASN A 777 22.12 -5.09 -39.21
CA ASN A 777 21.89 -5.35 -40.66
C ASN A 777 20.72 -4.55 -41.26
N LEU A 778 20.02 -3.74 -40.43
CA LEU A 778 18.94 -2.87 -40.87
C LEU A 778 19.43 -1.68 -41.71
#